data_7ee8bba8c41dddf9e9161b4b33cccf24
#
_entry.id   7ee8bba8c41dddf9e9161b4b33cccf24
#
_cell.length_a   1.000
_cell.length_b   1.000
_cell.length_c   1.000
_cell.angle_alpha   90.00
_cell.angle_beta   90.00
_cell.angle_gamma   90.00
#
_symmetry.space_group_name_H-M   'P 1'
#
loop_
_entity.id
_entity.type
_entity.pdbx_description
1 polymer ?
#
loop_
_entity_poly.entity_id
_entity_poly.type
_entity_poly.pdbx_seq_one_letter_code
_entity_poly.pdbx_strand_id
1 'polypeptide(L)'
;VHKLEPWIAICGRPGIPGRPQIHSWKWLVVLLLMSLACVASARSTPELHIALYEPGAAGAQLNVGQLPSGSFHDVPAGPVALHGDAEDVHWLRLTVDLPDVADDDPRWVLWLDRVRVDRLALQWPADSALAPIPPVDFFARGGSPAAHPGGYGFTLPRGLSGPATLYLQVVGQGNFSLLPKIKTETDVVRIDRTAVIVFTAVYTGLTLLLLIGMGMYIALRDRLYLYYLGFLGALFAFALAYNGHLYRLPWIGGLGHWRTLGLNALGNLLAVATVVLARQFAGLPKSASGLDRLLALFPIIPLMLVVLCLFNQPAWAPLIQVVSTGVALLAMLLAALATAMAWRYKRHFALPVLLLWLLLFGSGCVRAVVPYGFAMSNDWTQYGYQVIATLNSLLLGFALSDRIIEFRLQRDRARLAKDQVDASLKMERERRKFIESLHSGLRDAPRGDQEWLAFRRLLEALRELVPQHSSAVSLHAFQGHDLLLCEPTTVSEDYRTLMSARRGAFKGISRSQLPMQLRIDTPASVEGVTPELQQFAVLPLPLTAPAWGVLLIQRRGWQAFDHDELVLAADLAQKATKAVVDAANDRALRLDAELDSLTGAFNRRKMDSRLTTYFKQSVVRRTPLAVLFVDIDHLKEINDTHGHAGGDSCLQAVAETLRLHCGTVGIFGRYGGDEFVVMLPDFDPEHASRWAETFRADITGRDLALPSGTLRLHVSIGVASRMKNDSDVKQLVERADKALYTAKSMGRDQVQAAASQGAVRGMGTG
;
A
#
# COMPACT_ATOMS: atom_id res chain seq x y z
N VAL A 1 19.80 -5.49 -22.66
CA VAL A 1 19.46 -5.68 -21.24
C VAL A 1 20.47 -6.58 -20.53
N HIS A 2 21.74 -6.64 -20.93
CA HIS A 2 22.80 -7.38 -20.21
C HIS A 2 24.11 -6.63 -20.35
N LYS A 3 24.34 -5.57 -19.52
CA LYS A 3 25.67 -4.98 -19.24
C LYS A 3 25.55 -3.71 -18.37
N LEU A 4 24.86 -3.79 -17.21
CA LEU A 4 24.83 -2.69 -16.22
C LEU A 4 24.85 -3.23 -14.77
N GLU A 5 25.63 -4.30 -14.53
CA GLU A 5 25.97 -4.69 -13.17
C GLU A 5 27.49 -4.62 -12.99
N PRO A 6 28.01 -3.47 -12.58
CA PRO A 6 28.90 -3.50 -11.41
C PRO A 6 28.95 -2.21 -10.57
N TRP A 7 27.85 -1.50 -10.30
CA TRP A 7 27.89 -0.29 -9.44
C TRP A 7 26.97 -0.32 -8.22
N ILE A 8 26.43 -1.49 -7.82
CA ILE A 8 25.59 -1.65 -6.59
C ILE A 8 26.41 -2.13 -5.38
N ALA A 9 27.74 -2.09 -5.43
CA ALA A 9 28.58 -2.61 -4.36
C ALA A 9 29.23 -1.58 -3.42
N ILE A 10 28.89 -0.29 -3.45
CA ILE A 10 29.53 0.75 -2.57
C ILE A 10 28.54 1.59 -1.77
N CYS A 11 27.24 1.31 -1.75
CA CYS A 11 26.36 1.86 -0.72
C CYS A 11 25.97 0.74 0.23
N GLY A 12 26.73 0.65 1.35
CA GLY A 12 26.40 -0.23 2.46
C GLY A 12 24.93 -0.05 2.86
N ARG A 13 24.17 -1.13 2.87
CA ARG A 13 22.84 -1.16 3.48
C ARG A 13 23.00 -0.63 4.91
N PRO A 14 22.23 0.41 5.34
CA PRO A 14 22.13 0.71 6.75
C PRO A 14 21.56 -0.53 7.42
N GLY A 15 22.37 -1.17 8.28
CA GLY A 15 21.96 -2.29 9.10
C GLY A 15 20.72 -1.85 9.89
N ILE A 16 19.63 -2.59 9.75
CA ILE A 16 18.48 -2.47 10.63
C ILE A 16 19.00 -2.72 12.04
N PRO A 17 18.94 -1.75 12.99
CA PRO A 17 19.37 -2.00 14.36
C PRO A 17 18.59 -3.20 14.88
N GLY A 18 19.32 -4.22 15.38
CA GLY A 18 18.74 -5.43 15.95
C GLY A 18 17.68 -5.05 16.97
N ARG A 19 16.45 -5.51 16.79
CA ARG A 19 15.37 -5.39 17.78
C ARG A 19 15.92 -5.94 19.09
N PRO A 20 15.83 -5.22 20.23
CA PRO A 20 16.15 -5.81 21.53
C PRO A 20 15.20 -7.00 21.69
N GLN A 21 15.75 -8.20 21.75
CA GLN A 21 15.03 -9.40 22.19
C GLN A 21 14.75 -9.19 23.67
N ILE A 22 13.58 -8.65 23.99
CA ILE A 22 13.11 -8.51 25.36
C ILE A 22 12.80 -9.92 25.84
N HIS A 23 13.78 -10.57 26.47
CA HIS A 23 13.61 -11.80 27.26
C HIS A 23 12.91 -11.53 28.59
N SER A 24 12.05 -10.50 28.66
CA SER A 24 11.36 -10.05 29.88
C SER A 24 10.34 -11.06 30.42
N TRP A 25 9.86 -12.01 29.62
CA TRP A 25 8.91 -13.02 30.09
C TRP A 25 9.49 -14.02 31.11
N LYS A 26 10.82 -14.24 31.11
CA LYS A 26 11.48 -15.10 32.09
C LYS A 26 11.37 -14.54 33.52
N TRP A 27 11.41 -13.23 33.67
CA TRP A 27 11.23 -12.57 34.96
C TRP A 27 9.80 -12.61 35.46
N LEU A 28 8.81 -12.63 34.58
CA LEU A 28 7.39 -12.80 34.94
C LEU A 28 7.12 -14.21 35.49
N VAL A 29 7.74 -15.24 34.91
CA VAL A 29 7.65 -16.63 35.41
C VAL A 29 8.34 -16.77 36.76
N VAL A 30 9.48 -16.12 36.98
CA VAL A 30 10.20 -16.13 38.27
C VAL A 30 9.39 -15.39 39.36
N LEU A 31 8.76 -14.25 39.04
CA LEU A 31 7.85 -13.55 39.97
C LEU A 31 6.63 -14.40 40.33
N LEU A 32 6.08 -15.14 39.37
CA LEU A 32 4.95 -16.04 39.59
C LEU A 32 5.35 -17.23 40.49
N LEU A 33 6.55 -17.77 40.32
CA LEU A 33 7.09 -18.86 41.17
C LEU A 33 7.47 -18.37 42.57
N MET A 34 7.95 -17.14 42.72
CA MET A 34 8.23 -16.56 44.04
C MET A 34 6.97 -16.26 44.84
N SER A 35 5.82 -16.00 44.22
CA SER A 35 4.54 -15.81 44.91
C SER A 35 3.95 -17.10 45.49
N LEU A 36 4.45 -18.26 45.06
CA LEU A 36 4.01 -19.59 45.51
C LEU A 36 4.72 -20.08 46.79
N ALA A 37 5.73 -19.36 47.29
CA ALA A 37 6.63 -19.87 48.31
C ALA A 37 6.43 -19.30 49.75
N CYS A 38 5.27 -18.70 50.09
CA CYS A 38 5.01 -18.25 51.45
C CYS A 38 4.34 -19.37 52.27
N VAL A 39 5.14 -20.26 52.82
CA VAL A 39 4.69 -21.20 53.85
C VAL A 39 4.78 -20.50 55.23
N ALA A 40 3.63 -20.21 55.80
CA ALA A 40 3.52 -19.64 57.12
C ALA A 40 3.75 -20.71 58.20
N SER A 41 4.63 -20.41 59.16
CA SER A 41 4.78 -21.15 60.40
C SER A 41 3.50 -21.04 61.23
N ALA A 42 2.78 -22.14 61.41
CA ALA A 42 1.57 -22.17 62.20
C ALA A 42 1.87 -22.42 63.73
N ARG A 43 1.47 -21.45 64.54
CA ARG A 43 1.20 -21.75 65.94
C ARG A 43 0.01 -22.71 66.01
N SER A 44 -0.02 -23.66 66.99
CA SER A 44 -1.16 -24.56 67.24
C SER A 44 -2.42 -23.74 67.52
N THR A 45 -3.36 -23.75 66.57
CA THR A 45 -4.68 -23.11 66.71
C THR A 45 -5.55 -24.05 67.55
N PRO A 46 -6.42 -23.55 68.47
CA PRO A 46 -7.37 -24.39 69.21
C PRO A 46 -8.22 -25.22 68.22
N GLU A 47 -8.44 -26.49 68.57
CA GLU A 47 -9.32 -27.36 67.78
C GLU A 47 -10.76 -26.90 67.92
N LEU A 48 -11.48 -26.82 66.80
CA LEU A 48 -12.87 -26.42 66.76
C LEU A 48 -13.71 -27.57 66.25
N HIS A 49 -14.65 -28.00 67.10
CA HIS A 49 -15.68 -29.01 66.79
C HIS A 49 -16.92 -28.30 66.24
N ILE A 50 -17.41 -28.75 65.06
CA ILE A 50 -18.51 -28.14 64.33
C ILE A 50 -19.66 -29.13 64.22
N ALA A 51 -20.85 -28.75 64.67
CA ALA A 51 -22.06 -29.50 64.41
C ALA A 51 -23.10 -28.64 63.69
N LEU A 52 -23.77 -29.20 62.70
CA LEU A 52 -24.72 -28.52 61.83
C LEU A 52 -26.16 -28.90 62.10
N TYR A 53 -27.06 -27.93 62.11
CA TYR A 53 -28.50 -28.11 62.15
C TYR A 53 -29.17 -27.32 61.03
N GLU A 54 -30.01 -27.98 60.24
CA GLU A 54 -30.65 -27.41 59.06
C GLU A 54 -32.20 -27.45 59.23
N PRO A 55 -32.75 -26.44 59.88
CA PRO A 55 -34.21 -26.40 60.13
C PRO A 55 -34.99 -25.89 58.88
N GLY A 56 -34.31 -25.54 57.76
CA GLY A 56 -34.92 -24.89 56.58
C GLY A 56 -35.47 -23.52 56.92
N ALA A 57 -36.52 -23.10 56.23
CA ALA A 57 -37.16 -21.80 56.43
C ALA A 57 -37.70 -21.55 57.81
N ALA A 58 -38.10 -22.61 58.55
CA ALA A 58 -38.58 -22.51 59.94
C ALA A 58 -37.49 -22.01 60.92
N GLY A 59 -36.22 -22.14 60.57
CA GLY A 59 -35.09 -21.70 61.38
C GLY A 59 -34.91 -20.17 61.49
N ALA A 60 -35.58 -19.40 60.66
CA ALA A 60 -35.50 -17.92 60.64
C ALA A 60 -36.08 -17.30 61.94
N GLN A 61 -37.02 -17.95 62.56
CA GLN A 61 -37.70 -17.50 63.81
C GLN A 61 -37.14 -18.13 65.08
N LEU A 62 -36.22 -19.08 64.95
CA LEU A 62 -35.64 -19.76 66.11
C LEU A 62 -34.57 -18.89 66.80
N ASN A 63 -34.68 -18.76 68.13
CA ASN A 63 -33.62 -18.24 68.98
C ASN A 63 -32.78 -19.39 69.54
N VAL A 64 -31.55 -19.10 69.96
CA VAL A 64 -30.61 -20.10 70.50
C VAL A 64 -31.24 -21.00 71.58
N GLY A 65 -32.09 -20.42 72.48
CA GLY A 65 -32.78 -21.20 73.55
C GLY A 65 -33.88 -22.14 73.04
N GLN A 66 -34.28 -22.04 71.78
CA GLN A 66 -35.29 -22.89 71.13
C GLN A 66 -34.68 -23.96 70.22
N LEU A 67 -33.34 -23.98 70.11
CA LEU A 67 -32.66 -24.97 69.28
C LEU A 67 -32.66 -26.34 69.91
N PRO A 68 -33.17 -27.40 69.26
CA PRO A 68 -33.19 -28.71 69.79
C PRO A 68 -31.76 -29.31 69.86
N SER A 69 -31.26 -29.51 71.08
CA SER A 69 -29.87 -29.94 71.32
C SER A 69 -29.53 -31.31 70.70
N GLY A 70 -30.49 -32.16 70.42
CA GLY A 70 -30.29 -33.48 69.79
C GLY A 70 -30.36 -33.49 68.25
N SER A 71 -30.64 -32.36 67.61
CA SER A 71 -30.78 -32.26 66.12
C SER A 71 -29.53 -31.78 65.38
N PHE A 72 -28.45 -31.53 66.13
CA PHE A 72 -27.17 -31.14 65.50
C PHE A 72 -26.39 -32.41 65.13
N HIS A 73 -25.93 -32.47 63.93
CA HIS A 73 -25.07 -33.50 63.34
C HIS A 73 -23.64 -33.04 63.33
N ASP A 74 -22.73 -33.85 63.89
CA ASP A 74 -21.29 -33.51 63.81
C ASP A 74 -20.79 -33.54 62.39
N VAL A 75 -20.04 -32.48 61.98
CA VAL A 75 -19.46 -32.32 60.64
C VAL A 75 -17.98 -32.68 60.73
N PRO A 76 -17.44 -33.46 59.77
CA PRO A 76 -16.00 -33.73 59.68
C PRO A 76 -15.17 -32.46 59.71
N ALA A 77 -13.97 -32.53 60.30
CA ALA A 77 -13.02 -31.42 60.26
C ALA A 77 -12.73 -30.99 58.79
N GLY A 78 -13.13 -29.77 58.40
CA GLY A 78 -12.98 -29.28 57.08
C GLY A 78 -14.02 -28.23 56.72
N PRO A 79 -14.07 -27.84 55.40
CA PRO A 79 -15.08 -26.90 54.93
C PRO A 79 -16.49 -27.49 55.02
N VAL A 80 -17.38 -26.78 55.68
CA VAL A 80 -18.82 -27.14 55.77
C VAL A 80 -19.51 -26.61 54.51
N ALA A 81 -19.89 -27.51 53.61
CA ALA A 81 -20.65 -27.16 52.41
C ALA A 81 -22.14 -27.04 52.78
N LEU A 82 -22.75 -25.94 52.41
CA LEU A 82 -24.14 -25.62 52.66
C LEU A 82 -24.85 -25.30 51.34
N HIS A 83 -26.12 -25.68 51.29
CA HIS A 83 -27.02 -25.36 50.21
C HIS A 83 -28.23 -24.63 50.80
N GLY A 84 -28.47 -23.40 50.38
CA GLY A 84 -29.57 -22.58 50.88
C GLY A 84 -30.51 -22.10 49.81
N ASP A 85 -31.79 -22.26 50.01
CA ASP A 85 -32.82 -21.50 49.31
C ASP A 85 -33.01 -20.13 49.97
N ALA A 86 -33.87 -19.28 49.41
CA ALA A 86 -33.97 -17.86 49.77
C ALA A 86 -34.24 -17.56 51.25
N GLU A 87 -34.86 -18.48 51.98
CA GLU A 87 -35.28 -18.34 53.37
C GLU A 87 -34.62 -19.36 54.29
N ASP A 88 -33.76 -20.24 53.77
CA ASP A 88 -33.14 -21.28 54.53
C ASP A 88 -32.13 -20.71 55.50
N VAL A 89 -32.24 -21.18 56.76
CA VAL A 89 -31.34 -20.81 57.85
C VAL A 89 -30.57 -22.05 58.33
N HIS A 90 -29.26 -21.92 58.30
CA HIS A 90 -28.38 -22.97 58.84
C HIS A 90 -27.80 -22.50 60.14
N TRP A 91 -27.79 -23.44 61.13
CA TRP A 91 -27.21 -23.21 62.42
C TRP A 91 -25.98 -24.10 62.63
N LEU A 92 -24.84 -23.49 62.95
CA LEU A 92 -23.61 -24.19 63.28
C LEU A 92 -23.38 -24.04 64.81
N ARG A 93 -23.30 -25.13 65.50
CA ARG A 93 -22.81 -25.14 66.83
C ARG A 93 -21.32 -25.38 66.85
N LEU A 94 -20.57 -24.41 67.37
CA LEU A 94 -19.11 -24.37 67.40
C LEU A 94 -18.68 -24.61 68.88
N THR A 95 -18.00 -25.71 69.12
CA THR A 95 -17.44 -25.99 70.45
C THR A 95 -15.91 -25.88 70.32
N VAL A 96 -15.33 -25.07 71.22
CA VAL A 96 -13.91 -24.78 71.25
C VAL A 96 -13.42 -24.77 72.69
N ASP A 97 -12.25 -25.31 72.94
CA ASP A 97 -11.53 -25.18 74.21
C ASP A 97 -10.51 -24.04 74.06
N LEU A 98 -10.82 -22.91 74.70
CA LEU A 98 -10.00 -21.68 74.56
C LEU A 98 -9.00 -21.62 75.71
N PRO A 99 -7.70 -21.51 75.44
CA PRO A 99 -6.73 -21.32 76.50
C PRO A 99 -6.92 -19.95 77.16
N ASP A 100 -6.58 -19.87 78.45
CA ASP A 100 -6.60 -18.61 79.18
C ASP A 100 -5.71 -17.55 78.49
N VAL A 101 -6.27 -16.38 78.32
CA VAL A 101 -5.61 -15.25 77.70
C VAL A 101 -5.25 -14.26 78.80
N ALA A 102 -3.95 -13.98 78.95
CA ALA A 102 -3.50 -12.92 79.83
C ALA A 102 -3.99 -11.57 79.35
N ASP A 103 -4.10 -10.54 80.20
CA ASP A 103 -4.62 -9.22 79.84
C ASP A 103 -3.84 -8.52 78.74
N ASP A 104 -2.57 -8.84 78.57
CA ASP A 104 -1.68 -8.31 77.55
C ASP A 104 -1.64 -9.10 76.23
N ASP A 105 -2.25 -10.29 76.21
CA ASP A 105 -2.27 -11.15 75.05
C ASP A 105 -3.35 -10.72 73.98
N PRO A 106 -3.14 -10.94 72.68
CA PRO A 106 -4.14 -10.65 71.68
C PRO A 106 -5.39 -11.51 71.87
N ARG A 107 -6.57 -10.88 71.65
CA ARG A 107 -7.89 -11.56 71.78
C ARG A 107 -8.04 -12.65 70.74
N TRP A 108 -8.85 -13.64 71.11
CA TRP A 108 -9.32 -14.66 70.18
C TRP A 108 -10.41 -14.08 69.28
N VAL A 109 -10.37 -14.44 68.00
CA VAL A 109 -11.33 -14.06 66.99
C VAL A 109 -11.84 -15.32 66.29
N LEU A 110 -13.15 -15.51 66.27
CA LEU A 110 -13.76 -16.47 65.35
C LEU A 110 -13.70 -15.87 63.92
N TRP A 111 -12.88 -16.51 63.12
CA TRP A 111 -12.58 -16.07 61.78
C TRP A 111 -13.28 -16.95 60.77
N LEU A 112 -13.92 -16.33 59.74
CA LEU A 112 -14.43 -16.97 58.55
C LEU A 112 -13.83 -16.29 57.33
N ASP A 113 -13.32 -17.08 56.42
CA ASP A 113 -12.87 -16.56 55.12
C ASP A 113 -14.05 -15.87 54.41
N ARG A 114 -13.79 -14.96 53.50
CA ARG A 114 -14.85 -14.19 52.84
C ARG A 114 -15.80 -15.06 52.03
N VAL A 115 -16.99 -15.22 52.52
CA VAL A 115 -18.10 -15.94 51.89
C VAL A 115 -19.22 -14.97 51.56
N ARG A 116 -19.93 -15.18 50.49
CA ARG A 116 -21.02 -14.33 50.02
C ARG A 116 -22.35 -14.83 50.53
N VAL A 117 -22.62 -14.47 51.74
CA VAL A 117 -23.84 -14.87 52.46
C VAL A 117 -24.74 -13.64 52.70
N ASP A 118 -26.02 -13.88 52.77
CA ASP A 118 -27.02 -12.84 52.99
C ASP A 118 -26.98 -12.32 54.42
N ARG A 119 -26.79 -13.22 55.39
CA ARG A 119 -26.67 -12.89 56.81
C ARG A 119 -25.77 -13.86 57.53
N LEU A 120 -24.92 -13.33 58.35
CA LEU A 120 -24.06 -14.09 59.27
C LEU A 120 -24.16 -13.47 60.67
N ALA A 121 -24.64 -14.20 61.64
CA ALA A 121 -24.81 -13.72 63.03
C ALA A 121 -24.21 -14.69 64.01
N LEU A 122 -23.30 -14.21 64.86
CA LEU A 122 -22.81 -14.98 66.03
C LEU A 122 -23.71 -14.71 67.17
N GLN A 123 -24.22 -15.80 67.79
CA GLN A 123 -25.06 -15.76 68.95
C GLN A 123 -24.45 -16.60 70.11
N TRP A 124 -24.69 -16.14 71.32
CA TRP A 124 -24.26 -16.79 72.54
C TRP A 124 -25.30 -17.75 73.01
N PRO A 125 -24.96 -18.76 73.91
CA PRO A 125 -25.93 -19.55 74.59
C PRO A 125 -26.94 -18.67 75.34
N ALA A 126 -28.17 -19.16 75.46
CA ALA A 126 -29.27 -18.41 76.10
C ALA A 126 -28.98 -17.93 77.55
N ASP A 127 -28.12 -18.63 78.24
CA ASP A 127 -27.74 -18.35 79.67
C ASP A 127 -26.59 -17.36 79.77
N SER A 128 -26.09 -16.85 78.63
CA SER A 128 -24.93 -15.96 78.58
C SER A 128 -25.35 -14.50 78.79
N ALA A 129 -24.66 -13.78 79.67
CA ALA A 129 -24.85 -12.35 79.92
C ALA A 129 -24.10 -11.48 78.85
N LEU A 130 -23.53 -12.08 77.78
CA LEU A 130 -22.76 -11.38 76.77
C LEU A 130 -23.63 -10.63 75.80
N ALA A 131 -23.19 -9.42 75.40
CA ALA A 131 -23.88 -8.60 74.44
C ALA A 131 -23.91 -9.24 73.04
N PRO A 132 -25.04 -9.18 72.33
CA PRO A 132 -25.13 -9.72 70.96
C PRO A 132 -24.22 -8.97 70.02
N ILE A 133 -23.53 -9.70 69.13
CA ILE A 133 -22.67 -9.12 68.06
C ILE A 133 -23.57 -8.80 66.88
N PRO A 134 -23.48 -7.61 66.29
CA PRO A 134 -24.27 -7.23 65.11
C PRO A 134 -24.05 -8.18 63.92
N PRO A 135 -25.12 -8.61 63.25
CA PRO A 135 -24.99 -9.49 62.11
C PRO A 135 -24.24 -8.82 60.96
N VAL A 136 -23.61 -9.63 60.15
CA VAL A 136 -22.95 -9.21 58.93
C VAL A 136 -23.79 -9.62 57.73
N ASP A 137 -23.98 -8.67 56.79
CA ASP A 137 -24.60 -8.92 55.47
C ASP A 137 -23.58 -8.51 54.42
N PHE A 138 -23.24 -9.44 53.54
CA PHE A 138 -22.27 -9.18 52.44
C PHE A 138 -22.76 -8.10 51.48
N PHE A 139 -24.07 -8.04 51.24
CA PHE A 139 -24.72 -7.17 50.26
C PHE A 139 -25.23 -5.84 50.86
N ALA A 140 -25.11 -5.64 52.16
CA ALA A 140 -25.61 -4.43 52.83
C ALA A 140 -24.69 -3.20 52.57
N ARG A 141 -25.32 -2.04 52.58
CA ARG A 141 -24.61 -0.74 52.45
C ARG A 141 -23.76 -0.39 53.67
N GLY A 142 -24.14 -0.87 54.85
CA GLY A 142 -23.45 -0.59 56.08
C GLY A 142 -22.33 -1.56 56.37
N GLY A 143 -21.23 -1.07 56.94
CA GLY A 143 -20.17 -1.91 57.43
C GLY A 143 -20.55 -2.48 58.80
N SER A 144 -20.43 -3.80 59.06
CA SER A 144 -20.45 -4.40 60.37
C SER A 144 -19.04 -4.35 60.97
N PRO A 145 -18.89 -4.17 62.30
CA PRO A 145 -17.59 -4.27 62.96
C PRO A 145 -16.89 -5.62 62.75
N ALA A 146 -17.65 -6.66 62.49
CA ALA A 146 -17.11 -8.00 62.19
C ALA A 146 -16.73 -8.19 60.69
N ALA A 147 -16.96 -7.20 59.81
CA ALA A 147 -16.61 -7.28 58.42
C ALA A 147 -15.19 -6.72 58.16
N HIS A 148 -14.26 -7.60 57.96
CA HIS A 148 -12.84 -7.32 57.68
C HIS A 148 -12.52 -7.35 56.19
N PRO A 149 -11.44 -6.67 55.73
CA PRO A 149 -10.97 -6.77 54.35
C PRO A 149 -10.71 -8.22 53.87
N GLY A 150 -10.23 -9.11 54.72
CA GLY A 150 -9.92 -10.48 54.38
C GLY A 150 -11.10 -11.49 54.57
N GLY A 151 -12.09 -11.13 55.37
CA GLY A 151 -13.18 -12.04 55.72
C GLY A 151 -14.12 -11.49 56.77
N TYR A 152 -14.57 -12.35 57.70
CA TYR A 152 -15.41 -11.97 58.82
C TYR A 152 -14.74 -12.39 60.13
N GLY A 153 -14.58 -11.47 61.06
CA GLY A 153 -13.93 -11.68 62.35
C GLY A 153 -14.86 -11.27 63.51
N PHE A 154 -15.30 -12.23 64.30
CA PHE A 154 -16.05 -11.95 65.50
C PHE A 154 -15.11 -12.02 66.68
N THR A 155 -14.78 -10.87 67.29
CA THR A 155 -13.89 -10.77 68.41
C THR A 155 -14.57 -11.40 69.65
N LEU A 156 -13.93 -12.40 70.26
CA LEU A 156 -14.45 -13.06 71.44
C LEU A 156 -14.14 -12.25 72.73
N PRO A 157 -15.03 -12.18 73.67
CA PRO A 157 -14.80 -11.48 74.94
C PRO A 157 -13.60 -12.04 75.73
N ARG A 158 -12.88 -11.14 76.42
CA ARG A 158 -11.88 -11.54 77.42
C ARG A 158 -12.57 -12.25 78.54
N GLY A 159 -12.05 -13.31 79.05
CA GLY A 159 -12.67 -14.12 80.13
C GLY A 159 -13.48 -15.31 79.60
N LEU A 160 -13.54 -15.51 78.32
CA LEU A 160 -14.03 -16.75 77.71
C LEU A 160 -12.85 -17.72 77.62
N SER A 161 -12.68 -18.56 78.74
CA SER A 161 -11.64 -19.59 78.81
C SER A 161 -12.26 -20.95 79.07
N GLY A 162 -11.57 -22.02 78.65
CA GLY A 162 -12.09 -23.38 78.70
C GLY A 162 -13.09 -23.72 77.61
N PRO A 163 -13.89 -24.78 77.79
CA PRO A 163 -14.85 -25.24 76.78
C PRO A 163 -15.99 -24.23 76.60
N ALA A 164 -16.00 -23.54 75.44
CA ALA A 164 -17.00 -22.56 75.04
C ALA A 164 -17.85 -23.08 73.88
N THR A 165 -19.17 -22.85 73.97
CA THR A 165 -20.10 -23.15 72.85
C THR A 165 -20.61 -21.87 72.24
N LEU A 166 -20.51 -21.75 70.91
CA LEU A 166 -20.96 -20.62 70.14
C LEU A 166 -21.94 -21.09 69.04
N TYR A 167 -22.90 -20.26 68.71
CA TYR A 167 -23.88 -20.54 67.66
C TYR A 167 -23.73 -19.55 66.51
N LEU A 168 -23.50 -20.07 65.33
CA LEU A 168 -23.40 -19.25 64.13
C LEU A 168 -24.61 -19.46 63.23
N GLN A 169 -25.44 -18.46 63.11
CA GLN A 169 -26.57 -18.41 62.16
C GLN A 169 -26.13 -17.97 60.81
N VAL A 170 -26.42 -18.74 59.79
CA VAL A 170 -26.02 -18.46 58.39
C VAL A 170 -27.23 -18.50 57.48
N VAL A 171 -27.43 -17.43 56.71
CA VAL A 171 -28.43 -17.34 55.67
C VAL A 171 -27.71 -16.99 54.36
N GLY A 172 -27.95 -17.77 53.32
CA GLY A 172 -27.31 -17.53 52.03
C GLY A 172 -28.00 -18.30 50.92
N GLN A 173 -27.97 -17.75 49.72
CA GLN A 173 -28.61 -18.33 48.53
C GLN A 173 -27.56 -19.09 47.68
N GLY A 174 -27.94 -20.29 47.23
CA GLY A 174 -27.11 -21.16 46.40
C GLY A 174 -26.12 -21.99 47.20
N ASN A 175 -25.07 -22.45 46.54
CA ASN A 175 -24.04 -23.27 47.16
C ASN A 175 -22.92 -22.38 47.73
N PHE A 176 -22.58 -22.60 48.97
CA PHE A 176 -21.45 -21.93 49.62
C PHE A 176 -20.81 -22.86 50.68
N SER A 177 -19.55 -22.62 51.01
CA SER A 177 -18.86 -23.36 52.04
C SER A 177 -18.25 -22.41 53.07
N LEU A 178 -18.29 -22.85 54.34
CA LEU A 178 -17.75 -22.13 55.48
C LEU A 178 -16.64 -22.97 56.11
N LEU A 179 -15.59 -22.30 56.55
CA LEU A 179 -14.56 -22.93 57.37
C LEU A 179 -14.25 -22.01 58.57
N PRO A 180 -15.03 -22.14 59.64
CA PRO A 180 -14.76 -21.41 60.87
C PRO A 180 -13.38 -21.79 61.44
N LYS A 181 -12.61 -20.78 61.84
CA LYS A 181 -11.28 -20.96 62.46
C LYS A 181 -11.16 -20.04 63.68
N ILE A 182 -10.43 -20.45 64.68
CA ILE A 182 -10.04 -19.55 65.74
C ILE A 182 -8.66 -18.99 65.39
N LYS A 183 -8.55 -17.66 65.43
CA LYS A 183 -7.32 -16.92 65.17
C LYS A 183 -7.06 -15.87 66.21
N THR A 184 -5.85 -15.39 66.31
CA THR A 184 -5.52 -14.23 67.13
C THR A 184 -5.81 -12.91 66.34
N GLU A 185 -6.08 -11.84 67.08
CA GLU A 185 -6.28 -10.52 66.49
C GLU A 185 -5.08 -10.08 65.60
N THR A 186 -3.86 -10.48 65.98
CA THR A 186 -2.64 -10.24 65.21
C THR A 186 -2.62 -10.97 63.87
N ASP A 187 -3.17 -12.22 63.84
CA ASP A 187 -3.29 -12.99 62.60
C ASP A 187 -4.33 -12.36 61.66
N VAL A 188 -5.44 -11.87 62.24
CA VAL A 188 -6.49 -11.16 61.47
C VAL A 188 -5.92 -9.91 60.83
N VAL A 189 -5.14 -9.07 61.57
CA VAL A 189 -4.49 -7.89 61.01
C VAL A 189 -3.55 -8.25 59.85
N ARG A 190 -2.83 -9.38 59.93
CA ARG A 190 -1.96 -9.84 58.84
C ARG A 190 -2.76 -10.22 57.59
N ILE A 191 -3.87 -10.95 57.78
CA ILE A 191 -4.77 -11.34 56.68
C ILE A 191 -5.38 -10.10 56.02
N ASP A 192 -5.87 -9.16 56.84
CA ASP A 192 -6.44 -7.91 56.34
C ASP A 192 -5.42 -7.08 55.54
N ARG A 193 -4.19 -7.00 56.03
CA ARG A 193 -3.11 -6.32 55.32
C ARG A 193 -2.85 -6.93 53.92
N THR A 194 -2.81 -8.28 53.85
CA THR A 194 -2.64 -9.00 52.59
C THR A 194 -3.81 -8.69 51.64
N ALA A 195 -5.05 -8.78 52.13
CA ALA A 195 -6.25 -8.48 51.36
C ALA A 195 -6.25 -7.03 50.80
N VAL A 196 -5.90 -6.04 51.63
CA VAL A 196 -5.84 -4.63 51.23
C VAL A 196 -4.78 -4.43 50.15
N ILE A 197 -3.57 -5.02 50.32
CA ILE A 197 -2.51 -4.92 49.29
C ILE A 197 -3.00 -5.49 47.98
N VAL A 198 -3.59 -6.68 47.97
CA VAL A 198 -4.05 -7.31 46.72
C VAL A 198 -5.17 -6.50 46.06
N PHE A 199 -6.18 -6.07 46.84
CA PHE A 199 -7.28 -5.27 46.29
C PHE A 199 -6.79 -3.94 45.71
N THR A 200 -5.89 -3.25 46.43
CA THR A 200 -5.32 -2.02 45.97
C THR A 200 -4.54 -2.22 44.67
N ALA A 201 -3.69 -3.24 44.59
CA ALA A 201 -2.93 -3.55 43.38
C ALA A 201 -3.83 -3.88 42.21
N VAL A 202 -4.86 -4.72 42.38
CA VAL A 202 -5.82 -5.09 41.32
C VAL A 202 -6.62 -3.90 40.85
N TYR A 203 -7.21 -3.11 41.77
CA TYR A 203 -8.06 -1.97 41.39
C TYR A 203 -7.25 -0.86 40.76
N THR A 204 -6.07 -0.52 41.33
CA THR A 204 -5.17 0.48 40.72
C THR A 204 -4.69 0.00 39.33
N GLY A 205 -4.30 -1.26 39.20
CA GLY A 205 -3.90 -1.84 37.91
C GLY A 205 -5.01 -1.76 36.86
N LEU A 206 -6.23 -2.16 37.20
CA LEU A 206 -7.38 -2.10 36.29
C LEU A 206 -7.76 -0.66 35.93
N THR A 207 -7.71 0.28 36.92
CA THR A 207 -7.98 1.70 36.67
C THR A 207 -6.93 2.30 35.71
N LEU A 208 -5.65 1.99 35.94
CA LEU A 208 -4.57 2.45 35.05
C LEU A 208 -4.74 1.90 33.63
N LEU A 209 -5.09 0.62 33.50
CA LEU A 209 -5.36 0.01 32.19
C LEU A 209 -6.57 0.63 31.50
N LEU A 210 -7.63 0.99 32.25
CA LEU A 210 -8.78 1.72 31.71
C LEU A 210 -8.38 3.10 31.18
N LEU A 211 -7.56 3.84 31.94
CA LEU A 211 -7.08 5.17 31.53
C LEU A 211 -6.17 5.08 30.29
N ILE A 212 -5.22 4.12 30.29
CA ILE A 212 -4.35 3.89 29.13
C ILE A 212 -5.19 3.44 27.91
N GLY A 213 -6.10 2.50 28.09
CA GLY A 213 -7.00 2.03 27.02
C GLY A 213 -7.86 3.14 26.44
N MET A 214 -8.38 4.04 27.29
CA MET A 214 -9.13 5.22 26.88
C MET A 214 -8.24 6.20 26.09
N GLY A 215 -7.04 6.50 26.57
CA GLY A 215 -6.07 7.34 25.85
C GLY A 215 -5.71 6.76 24.47
N MET A 216 -5.49 5.44 24.42
CA MET A 216 -5.23 4.74 23.16
C MET A 216 -6.45 4.77 22.22
N TYR A 217 -7.66 4.63 22.73
CA TYR A 217 -8.88 4.75 21.93
C TYR A 217 -9.02 6.15 21.33
N ILE A 218 -8.81 7.20 22.13
CA ILE A 218 -8.90 8.59 21.67
C ILE A 218 -7.85 8.88 20.59
N ALA A 219 -6.60 8.41 20.80
CA ALA A 219 -5.49 8.61 19.88
C ALA A 219 -5.63 7.83 18.57
N LEU A 220 -6.11 6.59 18.65
CA LEU A 220 -6.13 5.65 17.52
C LEU A 220 -7.50 5.55 16.84
N ARG A 221 -8.58 5.85 17.58
CA ARG A 221 -9.98 5.69 17.17
C ARG A 221 -10.32 4.29 16.62
N ASP A 222 -9.63 3.27 17.13
CA ASP A 222 -9.82 1.89 16.71
C ASP A 222 -10.87 1.20 17.61
N ARG A 223 -11.87 0.58 16.99
CA ARG A 223 -12.96 -0.13 17.67
C ARG A 223 -12.47 -1.26 18.57
N LEU A 224 -11.27 -1.79 18.31
CA LEU A 224 -10.70 -2.86 19.10
C LEU A 224 -10.41 -2.41 20.55
N TYR A 225 -9.98 -1.18 20.75
CA TYR A 225 -9.85 -0.61 22.10
C TYR A 225 -11.19 -0.39 22.80
N LEU A 226 -12.27 -0.16 22.05
CA LEU A 226 -13.60 -0.05 22.64
C LEU A 226 -14.06 -1.41 23.25
N TYR A 227 -13.80 -2.51 22.54
CA TYR A 227 -14.06 -3.84 23.08
C TYR A 227 -13.16 -4.15 24.30
N TYR A 228 -11.91 -3.72 24.26
CA TYR A 228 -10.99 -3.88 25.39
C TYR A 228 -11.43 -3.07 26.62
N LEU A 229 -11.87 -1.83 26.44
CA LEU A 229 -12.44 -1.00 27.51
C LEU A 229 -13.72 -1.61 28.08
N GLY A 230 -14.60 -2.16 27.24
CA GLY A 230 -15.79 -2.89 27.69
C GLY A 230 -15.45 -4.10 28.55
N PHE A 231 -14.43 -4.86 28.14
CA PHE A 231 -13.92 -5.99 28.92
C PHE A 231 -13.32 -5.55 30.28
N LEU A 232 -12.44 -4.53 30.27
CA LEU A 232 -11.84 -3.99 31.49
C LEU A 232 -12.90 -3.42 32.44
N GLY A 233 -13.89 -2.70 31.92
CA GLY A 233 -15.00 -2.16 32.71
C GLY A 233 -15.83 -3.26 33.34
N ALA A 234 -16.17 -4.32 32.58
CA ALA A 234 -16.89 -5.47 33.10
C ALA A 234 -16.08 -6.23 34.16
N LEU A 235 -14.78 -6.42 33.93
CA LEU A 235 -13.87 -7.07 34.89
C LEU A 235 -13.74 -6.25 36.17
N PHE A 236 -13.61 -4.95 36.09
CA PHE A 236 -13.51 -4.05 37.22
C PHE A 236 -14.80 -4.04 38.06
N ALA A 237 -15.96 -3.92 37.41
CA ALA A 237 -17.26 -3.96 38.07
C ALA A 237 -17.49 -5.31 38.73
N PHE A 238 -17.17 -6.42 38.07
CA PHE A 238 -17.25 -7.77 38.64
C PHE A 238 -16.32 -7.93 39.85
N ALA A 239 -15.07 -7.47 39.75
CA ALA A 239 -14.10 -7.55 40.86
C ALA A 239 -14.57 -6.76 42.08
N LEU A 240 -15.13 -5.56 41.90
CA LEU A 240 -15.71 -4.75 42.99
C LEU A 240 -16.91 -5.45 43.62
N ALA A 241 -17.83 -6.02 42.83
CA ALA A 241 -19.00 -6.74 43.32
C ALA A 241 -18.62 -8.04 44.04
N TYR A 242 -17.70 -8.80 43.45
CA TYR A 242 -17.20 -10.06 43.95
C TYR A 242 -16.54 -9.94 45.34
N ASN A 243 -15.84 -8.80 45.54
CA ASN A 243 -15.21 -8.48 46.82
C ASN A 243 -16.14 -7.69 47.79
N GLY A 244 -17.39 -7.42 47.41
CA GLY A 244 -18.36 -6.70 48.22
C GLY A 244 -18.18 -5.19 48.28
N HIS A 245 -17.15 -4.66 47.64
CA HIS A 245 -16.86 -3.21 47.66
C HIS A 245 -17.88 -2.39 46.84
N LEU A 246 -18.46 -2.99 45.78
CA LEU A 246 -19.47 -2.34 44.93
C LEU A 246 -20.70 -1.90 45.76
N TYR A 247 -21.13 -2.75 46.69
CA TYR A 247 -22.33 -2.55 47.50
C TYR A 247 -22.17 -1.46 48.58
N ARG A 248 -20.92 -1.11 48.90
CA ARG A 248 -20.57 -0.05 49.86
C ARG A 248 -20.50 1.33 49.21
N LEU A 249 -20.51 1.39 47.91
CA LEU A 249 -20.48 2.68 47.18
C LEU A 249 -21.83 3.40 47.35
N PRO A 250 -21.85 4.71 47.74
CA PRO A 250 -23.08 5.42 48.10
C PRO A 250 -24.09 5.52 46.98
N TRP A 251 -23.67 5.43 45.73
CA TRP A 251 -24.49 5.67 44.54
C TRP A 251 -24.98 4.40 43.86
N ILE A 252 -24.30 3.29 44.06
CA ILE A 252 -24.52 2.01 43.41
C ILE A 252 -24.96 0.93 44.43
N GLY A 253 -24.83 1.18 45.72
CA GLY A 253 -25.16 0.26 46.79
C GLY A 253 -26.59 -0.29 46.74
N GLY A 254 -27.52 0.37 46.00
CA GLY A 254 -28.85 -0.18 45.73
C GLY A 254 -28.85 -1.49 44.93
N LEU A 255 -27.79 -1.83 44.23
CA LEU A 255 -27.64 -3.10 43.53
C LEU A 255 -27.52 -4.29 44.48
N GLY A 256 -27.23 -4.07 45.77
CA GLY A 256 -27.18 -5.12 46.78
C GLY A 256 -28.50 -5.87 46.93
N HIS A 257 -29.63 -5.31 46.54
CA HIS A 257 -30.92 -5.98 46.61
C HIS A 257 -31.04 -7.18 45.65
N TRP A 258 -30.28 -7.23 44.57
CA TRP A 258 -30.19 -8.42 43.68
C TRP A 258 -29.27 -9.51 44.22
N ARG A 259 -28.56 -9.27 45.32
CA ARG A 259 -27.73 -10.28 46.04
C ARG A 259 -26.87 -11.12 45.09
N THR A 260 -26.94 -12.44 45.21
CA THR A 260 -26.20 -13.41 44.38
C THR A 260 -26.57 -13.31 42.89
N LEU A 261 -27.84 -12.98 42.54
CA LEU A 261 -28.28 -12.82 41.16
C LEU A 261 -27.60 -11.60 40.48
N GLY A 262 -27.43 -10.48 41.20
CA GLY A 262 -26.71 -9.31 40.69
C GLY A 262 -25.24 -9.60 40.41
N LEU A 263 -24.59 -10.39 41.29
CA LEU A 263 -23.21 -10.81 41.05
C LEU A 263 -23.09 -11.73 39.80
N ASN A 264 -24.03 -12.68 39.64
CA ASN A 264 -24.09 -13.57 38.49
C ASN A 264 -24.34 -12.79 37.20
N ALA A 265 -25.18 -11.75 37.23
CA ALA A 265 -25.40 -10.86 36.07
C ALA A 265 -24.11 -10.17 35.63
N LEU A 266 -23.34 -9.63 36.57
CA LEU A 266 -22.03 -9.00 36.25
C LEU A 266 -21.02 -10.04 35.74
N GLY A 267 -21.01 -11.27 36.29
CA GLY A 267 -20.18 -12.37 35.80
C GLY A 267 -20.52 -12.77 34.35
N ASN A 268 -21.81 -12.83 34.01
CA ASN A 268 -22.27 -13.11 32.65
C ASN A 268 -21.94 -11.97 31.68
N LEU A 269 -22.03 -10.70 32.09
CA LEU A 269 -21.57 -9.55 31.26
C LEU A 269 -20.07 -9.62 31.01
N LEU A 270 -19.28 -10.03 32.03
CA LEU A 270 -17.85 -10.25 31.84
C LEU A 270 -17.58 -11.39 30.85
N ALA A 271 -18.35 -12.49 30.89
CA ALA A 271 -18.23 -13.59 29.93
C ALA A 271 -18.53 -13.14 28.49
N VAL A 272 -19.57 -12.32 28.29
CA VAL A 272 -19.85 -11.66 27.00
C VAL A 272 -18.65 -10.85 26.51
N ALA A 273 -18.17 -9.94 27.36
CA ALA A 273 -17.06 -9.05 27.01
C ALA A 273 -15.78 -9.83 26.71
N THR A 274 -15.51 -10.91 27.45
CA THR A 274 -14.37 -11.82 27.25
C THR A 274 -14.39 -12.44 25.85
N VAL A 275 -15.52 -13.06 25.46
CA VAL A 275 -15.60 -13.78 24.17
C VAL A 275 -15.63 -12.80 23.00
N VAL A 276 -16.31 -11.67 23.13
CA VAL A 276 -16.33 -10.62 22.11
C VAL A 276 -14.91 -10.07 21.86
N LEU A 277 -14.19 -9.75 22.93
CA LEU A 277 -12.80 -9.27 22.83
C LEU A 277 -11.88 -10.35 22.24
N ALA A 278 -11.97 -11.60 22.71
CA ALA A 278 -11.15 -12.71 22.21
C ALA A 278 -11.38 -12.96 20.71
N ARG A 279 -12.63 -12.90 20.24
CA ARG A 279 -12.97 -13.00 18.82
C ARG A 279 -12.34 -11.89 17.99
N GLN A 280 -12.44 -10.63 18.45
CA GLN A 280 -11.87 -9.47 17.75
C GLN A 280 -10.34 -9.49 17.79
N PHE A 281 -9.77 -9.90 18.93
CA PHE A 281 -8.32 -10.06 19.08
C PHE A 281 -7.78 -11.14 18.13
N ALA A 282 -8.42 -12.30 18.07
CA ALA A 282 -7.96 -13.40 17.22
C ALA A 282 -7.99 -13.05 15.74
N GLY A 283 -9.00 -12.29 15.27
CA GLY A 283 -9.14 -11.89 13.88
C GLY A 283 -9.07 -13.10 12.95
N LEU A 284 -9.95 -14.10 13.21
CA LEU A 284 -9.90 -15.42 12.61
C LEU A 284 -10.06 -15.35 11.07
N PRO A 285 -9.30 -16.14 10.30
CA PRO A 285 -9.41 -16.18 8.86
C PRO A 285 -10.71 -16.92 8.44
N LYS A 286 -11.11 -16.74 7.19
CA LYS A 286 -12.31 -17.40 6.62
C LYS A 286 -12.27 -18.93 6.73
N SER A 287 -11.09 -19.54 6.79
CA SER A 287 -10.90 -20.98 6.99
C SER A 287 -11.35 -21.48 8.37
N ALA A 288 -11.39 -20.60 9.38
CA ALA A 288 -11.84 -20.93 10.74
C ALA A 288 -13.30 -20.50 10.98
N SER A 289 -14.14 -20.53 9.98
CA SER A 289 -15.53 -20.05 10.02
C SER A 289 -16.40 -20.71 11.09
N GLY A 290 -16.15 -21.97 11.44
CA GLY A 290 -16.87 -22.68 12.51
C GLY A 290 -16.64 -22.07 13.88
N LEU A 291 -15.37 -21.85 14.25
CA LEU A 291 -15.01 -21.23 15.53
C LEU A 291 -15.49 -19.77 15.58
N ASP A 292 -15.35 -19.02 14.48
CA ASP A 292 -15.83 -17.63 14.44
C ASP A 292 -17.34 -17.53 14.64
N ARG A 293 -18.14 -18.45 14.05
CA ARG A 293 -19.60 -18.52 14.28
C ARG A 293 -19.92 -18.87 15.74
N LEU A 294 -19.20 -19.84 16.31
CA LEU A 294 -19.38 -20.21 17.72
C LEU A 294 -19.12 -19.01 18.63
N LEU A 295 -18.01 -18.31 18.45
CA LEU A 295 -17.66 -17.11 19.21
C LEU A 295 -18.67 -15.94 18.98
N ALA A 296 -19.29 -15.87 17.80
CA ALA A 296 -20.31 -14.87 17.50
C ALA A 296 -21.65 -15.15 18.21
N LEU A 297 -22.04 -16.41 18.32
CA LEU A 297 -23.31 -16.83 18.89
C LEU A 297 -23.26 -17.01 20.41
N PHE A 298 -22.10 -17.37 20.96
CA PHE A 298 -21.93 -17.61 22.39
C PHE A 298 -22.45 -16.49 23.31
N PRO A 299 -22.27 -15.18 23.02
CA PRO A 299 -22.77 -14.07 23.81
C PRO A 299 -24.27 -14.10 24.09
N ILE A 300 -25.06 -14.80 23.27
CA ILE A 300 -26.53 -14.90 23.43
C ILE A 300 -26.87 -15.59 24.76
N ILE A 301 -26.15 -16.67 25.10
CA ILE A 301 -26.43 -17.46 26.31
C ILE A 301 -26.21 -16.64 27.61
N PRO A 302 -25.03 -16.02 27.83
CA PRO A 302 -24.83 -15.22 29.03
C PRO A 302 -25.72 -13.96 29.07
N LEU A 303 -26.08 -13.37 27.91
CA LEU A 303 -27.05 -12.25 27.87
C LEU A 303 -28.46 -12.69 28.31
N MET A 304 -28.91 -13.86 27.87
CA MET A 304 -30.16 -14.43 28.39
C MET A 304 -30.11 -14.64 29.90
N LEU A 305 -28.99 -15.12 30.43
CA LEU A 305 -28.81 -15.29 31.89
C LEU A 305 -28.82 -13.92 32.60
N VAL A 306 -28.24 -12.88 32.02
CA VAL A 306 -28.35 -11.51 32.59
C VAL A 306 -29.81 -11.09 32.66
N VAL A 307 -30.60 -11.29 31.60
CA VAL A 307 -32.05 -10.97 31.62
C VAL A 307 -32.78 -11.75 32.67
N LEU A 308 -32.48 -13.06 32.82
CA LEU A 308 -33.10 -13.88 33.89
C LEU A 308 -32.72 -13.36 35.30
N CYS A 309 -31.48 -12.94 35.52
CA CYS A 309 -31.06 -12.32 36.79
C CYS A 309 -31.86 -11.04 37.13
N LEU A 310 -32.25 -10.26 36.11
CA LEU A 310 -32.99 -9.00 36.31
C LEU A 310 -34.41 -9.23 36.84
N PHE A 311 -35.02 -10.41 36.62
CA PHE A 311 -36.32 -10.75 37.23
C PHE A 311 -36.24 -10.97 38.75
N ASN A 312 -35.04 -11.08 39.30
CA ASN A 312 -34.76 -11.19 40.74
C ASN A 312 -35.60 -12.24 41.48
N GLN A 313 -35.74 -13.43 40.87
CA GLN A 313 -36.47 -14.57 41.49
C GLN A 313 -35.48 -15.40 42.31
N PRO A 314 -35.56 -15.37 43.64
CA PRO A 314 -34.59 -16.06 44.51
C PRO A 314 -34.55 -17.57 44.28
N ALA A 315 -35.69 -18.22 43.99
CA ALA A 315 -35.77 -19.65 43.71
C ALA A 315 -34.89 -20.11 42.53
N TRP A 316 -34.51 -19.21 41.62
CA TRP A 316 -33.65 -19.54 40.50
C TRP A 316 -32.16 -19.34 40.80
N ALA A 317 -31.82 -18.71 41.93
CA ALA A 317 -30.45 -18.35 42.26
C ALA A 317 -29.48 -19.54 42.25
N PRO A 318 -29.78 -20.73 42.85
CA PRO A 318 -28.88 -21.87 42.83
C PRO A 318 -28.60 -22.37 41.40
N LEU A 319 -29.64 -22.51 40.58
CA LEU A 319 -29.52 -22.96 39.19
C LEU A 319 -28.73 -21.97 38.36
N ILE A 320 -29.07 -20.67 38.45
CA ILE A 320 -28.38 -19.61 37.72
C ILE A 320 -26.90 -19.53 38.11
N GLN A 321 -26.56 -19.74 39.40
CA GLN A 321 -25.19 -19.75 39.87
C GLN A 321 -24.37 -20.86 39.19
N VAL A 322 -24.90 -22.09 39.15
CA VAL A 322 -24.24 -23.24 38.54
C VAL A 322 -24.03 -23.01 37.04
N VAL A 323 -25.11 -22.61 36.33
CA VAL A 323 -25.07 -22.36 34.90
C VAL A 323 -24.12 -21.19 34.57
N SER A 324 -24.18 -20.08 35.30
CA SER A 324 -23.31 -18.91 35.10
C SER A 324 -21.84 -19.26 35.33
N THR A 325 -21.53 -20.12 36.31
CA THR A 325 -20.17 -20.61 36.55
C THR A 325 -19.68 -21.44 35.35
N GLY A 326 -20.51 -22.36 34.85
CA GLY A 326 -20.20 -23.14 33.65
C GLY A 326 -19.98 -22.26 32.39
N VAL A 327 -20.84 -21.25 32.20
CA VAL A 327 -20.72 -20.29 31.11
C VAL A 327 -19.43 -19.45 31.22
N ALA A 328 -19.06 -19.04 32.45
CA ALA A 328 -17.81 -18.30 32.65
C ALA A 328 -16.57 -19.15 32.33
N LEU A 329 -16.54 -20.40 32.75
CA LEU A 329 -15.46 -21.35 32.43
C LEU A 329 -15.40 -21.61 30.91
N LEU A 330 -16.56 -21.81 30.28
CA LEU A 330 -16.62 -21.99 28.83
C LEU A 330 -16.15 -20.75 28.08
N ALA A 331 -16.47 -19.53 28.54
CA ALA A 331 -15.98 -18.29 27.97
C ALA A 331 -14.44 -18.19 28.03
N MET A 332 -13.83 -18.58 29.16
CA MET A 332 -12.36 -18.60 29.27
C MET A 332 -11.73 -19.64 28.35
N LEU A 333 -12.33 -20.82 28.21
CA LEU A 333 -11.87 -21.86 27.29
C LEU A 333 -11.98 -21.40 25.83
N LEU A 334 -13.09 -20.78 25.44
CA LEU A 334 -13.27 -20.22 24.09
C LEU A 334 -12.28 -19.09 23.81
N ALA A 335 -11.98 -18.23 24.78
CA ALA A 335 -10.96 -17.23 24.68
C ALA A 335 -9.56 -17.84 24.50
N ALA A 336 -9.24 -18.90 25.23
CA ALA A 336 -8.00 -19.66 25.07
C ALA A 336 -7.91 -20.30 23.67
N LEU A 337 -8.99 -20.93 23.18
CA LEU A 337 -9.03 -21.51 21.82
C LEU A 337 -8.86 -20.45 20.72
N ALA A 338 -9.55 -19.31 20.85
CA ALA A 338 -9.38 -18.19 19.91
C ALA A 338 -7.94 -17.68 19.89
N THR A 339 -7.32 -17.57 21.07
CA THR A 339 -5.92 -17.13 21.21
C THR A 339 -4.94 -18.17 20.68
N ALA A 340 -5.21 -19.48 20.88
CA ALA A 340 -4.41 -20.57 20.30
C ALA A 340 -4.42 -20.54 18.77
N MET A 341 -5.57 -20.26 18.16
CA MET A 341 -5.67 -20.05 16.72
C MET A 341 -4.86 -18.82 16.28
N ALA A 342 -4.93 -17.71 17.02
CA ALA A 342 -4.11 -16.52 16.76
C ALA A 342 -2.61 -16.82 16.85
N TRP A 343 -2.18 -17.65 17.80
CA TRP A 343 -0.80 -18.12 17.90
C TRP A 343 -0.37 -18.96 16.70
N ARG A 344 -1.21 -19.86 16.24
CA ARG A 344 -0.95 -20.66 15.03
C ARG A 344 -0.69 -19.78 13.80
N TYR A 345 -1.30 -18.61 13.74
CA TYR A 345 -1.07 -17.61 12.69
C TYR A 345 0.09 -16.65 13.02
N LYS A 346 1.04 -17.06 13.89
CA LYS A 346 2.31 -16.38 14.23
C LYS A 346 2.16 -14.97 14.81
N ARG A 347 1.12 -14.72 15.61
CA ARG A 347 1.00 -13.45 16.33
C ARG A 347 1.90 -13.44 17.56
N HIS A 348 2.77 -12.44 17.68
CA HIS A 348 3.88 -12.41 18.65
C HIS A 348 3.46 -12.56 20.11
N PHE A 349 2.42 -11.87 20.57
CA PHE A 349 1.95 -11.92 21.96
C PHE A 349 0.87 -12.98 22.23
N ALA A 350 0.49 -13.78 21.24
CA ALA A 350 -0.61 -14.73 21.42
C ALA A 350 -0.24 -15.86 22.39
N LEU A 351 0.99 -16.35 22.43
CA LEU A 351 1.40 -17.42 23.34
C LEU A 351 1.37 -17.02 24.82
N PRO A 352 1.97 -15.88 25.26
CA PRO A 352 1.83 -15.44 26.65
C PRO A 352 0.37 -15.22 27.08
N VAL A 353 -0.46 -14.64 26.24
CA VAL A 353 -1.90 -14.44 26.50
C VAL A 353 -2.62 -15.78 26.60
N LEU A 354 -2.31 -16.75 25.73
CA LEU A 354 -2.86 -18.11 25.79
C LEU A 354 -2.52 -18.80 27.12
N LEU A 355 -1.27 -18.73 27.57
CA LEU A 355 -0.83 -19.34 28.82
C LEU A 355 -1.58 -18.74 30.02
N LEU A 356 -1.82 -17.42 30.05
CA LEU A 356 -2.60 -16.77 31.08
C LEU A 356 -4.10 -17.10 31.01
N TRP A 357 -4.68 -17.29 29.82
CA TRP A 357 -6.05 -17.79 29.68
C TRP A 357 -6.18 -19.21 30.25
N LEU A 358 -5.22 -20.10 30.01
CA LEU A 358 -5.21 -21.46 30.56
C LEU A 358 -5.05 -21.46 32.09
N LEU A 359 -4.15 -20.60 32.60
CA LEU A 359 -3.96 -20.42 34.02
C LEU A 359 -5.22 -19.84 34.70
N LEU A 360 -5.87 -18.85 34.05
CA LEU A 360 -7.12 -18.27 34.52
C LEU A 360 -8.25 -19.32 34.53
N PHE A 361 -8.36 -20.12 33.46
CA PHE A 361 -9.31 -21.25 33.40
C PHE A 361 -9.08 -22.27 34.52
N GLY A 362 -7.82 -22.70 34.73
CA GLY A 362 -7.47 -23.63 35.83
C GLY A 362 -7.80 -23.05 37.21
N SER A 363 -7.46 -21.78 37.46
CA SER A 363 -7.84 -21.08 38.69
C SER A 363 -9.37 -20.96 38.85
N GLY A 364 -10.09 -20.73 37.74
CA GLY A 364 -11.55 -20.73 37.70
C GLY A 364 -12.16 -22.07 38.05
N CYS A 365 -11.60 -23.18 37.53
CA CYS A 365 -12.04 -24.53 37.87
C CYS A 365 -11.86 -24.83 39.37
N VAL A 366 -10.68 -24.53 39.95
CA VAL A 366 -10.45 -24.69 41.39
C VAL A 366 -11.46 -23.85 42.19
N ARG A 367 -11.68 -22.60 41.75
CA ARG A 367 -12.62 -21.70 42.42
C ARG A 367 -14.07 -22.18 42.34
N ALA A 368 -14.45 -22.84 41.24
CA ALA A 368 -15.80 -23.36 41.04
C ALA A 368 -16.15 -24.50 42.01
N VAL A 369 -15.18 -25.25 42.52
CA VAL A 369 -15.40 -26.38 43.44
C VAL A 369 -15.32 -26.00 44.91
N VAL A 370 -14.80 -24.83 45.28
CA VAL A 370 -14.71 -24.31 46.65
C VAL A 370 -16.10 -24.23 47.32
N PRO A 371 -17.17 -23.71 46.68
CA PRO A 371 -18.51 -23.67 47.31
C PRO A 371 -19.09 -25.02 47.70
N TYR A 372 -18.59 -26.09 47.11
CA TYR A 372 -19.03 -27.48 47.40
C TYR A 372 -18.15 -28.19 48.43
N GLY A 373 -17.18 -27.49 49.02
CA GLY A 373 -16.29 -28.03 50.01
C GLY A 373 -15.18 -28.95 49.50
N PHE A 374 -15.05 -29.14 48.20
CA PHE A 374 -14.01 -30.00 47.57
C PHE A 374 -12.61 -29.40 47.61
N ALA A 375 -12.48 -28.09 47.83
CA ALA A 375 -11.22 -27.41 47.96
C ALA A 375 -11.22 -26.45 49.15
N MET A 376 -10.05 -26.38 49.84
CA MET A 376 -9.88 -25.45 50.96
C MET A 376 -9.72 -24.02 50.45
N SER A 377 -10.35 -23.07 51.17
CA SER A 377 -10.11 -21.65 50.98
C SER A 377 -8.72 -21.27 51.47
N ASN A 378 -7.89 -20.71 50.65
CA ASN A 378 -6.59 -20.13 50.94
C ASN A 378 -6.40 -18.84 50.14
N ASP A 379 -5.31 -18.10 50.37
CA ASP A 379 -5.03 -16.83 49.70
C ASP A 379 -5.01 -16.97 48.17
N TRP A 380 -4.52 -18.10 47.65
CA TRP A 380 -4.49 -18.36 46.20
C TRP A 380 -5.89 -18.60 45.61
N THR A 381 -6.72 -19.44 46.26
CA THR A 381 -8.08 -19.67 45.79
C THR A 381 -8.97 -18.43 45.95
N GLN A 382 -8.63 -17.53 46.85
CA GLN A 382 -9.37 -16.31 47.13
C GLN A 382 -8.99 -15.15 46.22
N TYR A 383 -7.69 -14.92 45.96
CA TYR A 383 -7.18 -13.75 45.25
C TYR A 383 -6.50 -14.07 43.92
N GLY A 384 -5.99 -15.29 43.74
CA GLY A 384 -5.12 -15.64 42.61
C GLY A 384 -5.77 -15.39 41.27
N TYR A 385 -7.06 -15.71 41.10
CA TYR A 385 -7.75 -15.49 39.84
C TYR A 385 -7.84 -13.98 39.46
N GLN A 386 -7.99 -13.07 40.45
CA GLN A 386 -8.03 -11.61 40.19
C GLN A 386 -6.69 -11.09 39.73
N VAL A 387 -5.60 -11.54 40.34
CA VAL A 387 -4.22 -11.19 39.94
C VAL A 387 -3.96 -11.72 38.55
N ILE A 388 -4.30 -12.98 38.26
CA ILE A 388 -4.10 -13.56 36.91
C ILE A 388 -4.94 -12.82 35.87
N ALA A 389 -6.20 -12.48 36.17
CA ALA A 389 -7.06 -11.72 35.25
C ALA A 389 -6.51 -10.32 34.96
N THR A 390 -5.95 -9.65 35.99
CA THR A 390 -5.32 -8.33 35.83
C THR A 390 -4.05 -8.43 34.96
N LEU A 391 -3.19 -9.42 35.20
CA LEU A 391 -2.00 -9.68 34.40
C LEU A 391 -2.35 -10.04 32.94
N ASN A 392 -3.38 -10.87 32.74
CA ASN A 392 -3.89 -11.20 31.41
C ASN A 392 -4.40 -9.96 30.69
N SER A 393 -5.12 -9.09 31.41
CA SER A 393 -5.59 -7.80 30.84
C SER A 393 -4.43 -6.92 30.41
N LEU A 394 -3.36 -6.82 31.21
CA LEU A 394 -2.16 -6.07 30.89
C LEU A 394 -1.48 -6.61 29.61
N LEU A 395 -1.24 -7.92 29.54
CA LEU A 395 -0.63 -8.54 28.34
C LEU A 395 -1.53 -8.40 27.10
N LEU A 396 -2.83 -8.49 27.28
CA LEU A 396 -3.78 -8.28 26.22
C LEU A 396 -3.70 -6.85 25.67
N GLY A 397 -3.55 -5.85 26.55
CA GLY A 397 -3.34 -4.46 26.17
C GLY A 397 -2.07 -4.26 25.32
N PHE A 398 -0.96 -4.88 25.70
CA PHE A 398 0.27 -4.87 24.91
C PHE A 398 0.10 -5.58 23.56
N ALA A 399 -0.55 -6.74 23.56
CA ALA A 399 -0.81 -7.49 22.32
C ALA A 399 -1.70 -6.74 21.34
N LEU A 400 -2.68 -5.97 21.84
CA LEU A 400 -3.53 -5.11 21.04
C LEU A 400 -2.74 -3.93 20.43
N SER A 401 -1.85 -3.33 21.21
CA SER A 401 -1.00 -2.22 20.75
C SER A 401 -0.04 -2.67 19.64
N ASP A 402 0.62 -3.81 19.81
CA ASP A 402 1.52 -4.39 18.80
C ASP A 402 0.78 -4.69 17.49
N ARG A 403 -0.42 -5.28 17.59
CA ARG A 403 -1.26 -5.56 16.43
C ARG A 403 -1.61 -4.30 15.62
N ILE A 404 -1.94 -3.21 16.30
CA ILE A 404 -2.31 -1.96 15.64
C ILE A 404 -1.11 -1.29 15.00
N ILE A 405 0.06 -1.33 15.66
CA ILE A 405 1.31 -0.81 15.10
C ILE A 405 1.66 -1.57 13.81
N GLU A 406 1.58 -2.90 13.83
CA GLU A 406 1.83 -3.71 12.63
C GLU A 406 0.86 -3.39 11.49
N PHE A 407 -0.43 -3.26 11.79
CA PHE A 407 -1.45 -2.92 10.79
C PHE A 407 -1.23 -1.52 10.18
N ARG A 408 -0.85 -0.53 11.00
CA ARG A 408 -0.50 0.81 10.51
C ARG A 408 0.72 0.79 9.61
N LEU A 409 1.79 0.10 10.02
CA LEU A 409 2.99 -0.03 9.22
C LEU A 409 2.71 -0.70 7.86
N GLN A 410 1.87 -1.72 7.83
CA GLN A 410 1.45 -2.36 6.57
C GLN A 410 0.65 -1.41 5.69
N ARG A 411 -0.28 -0.63 6.28
CA ARG A 411 -1.09 0.34 5.56
C ARG A 411 -0.24 1.49 5.00
N ASP A 412 0.72 1.99 5.78
CA ASP A 412 1.60 3.06 5.33
C ASP A 412 2.56 2.59 4.24
N ARG A 413 3.08 1.35 4.33
CA ARG A 413 3.84 0.72 3.24
C ARG A 413 3.00 0.56 1.98
N ALA A 414 1.75 0.11 2.12
CA ALA A 414 0.84 -0.03 0.98
C ALA A 414 0.49 1.31 0.33
N ARG A 415 0.35 2.39 1.12
CA ARG A 415 0.17 3.75 0.61
C ARG A 415 1.40 4.23 -0.15
N LEU A 416 2.59 4.13 0.44
CA LEU A 416 3.84 4.50 -0.22
C LEU A 416 4.04 3.73 -1.53
N ALA A 417 3.78 2.42 -1.53
CA ALA A 417 3.84 1.61 -2.74
C ALA A 417 2.84 2.08 -3.81
N LYS A 418 1.62 2.44 -3.40
CA LYS A 418 0.60 2.98 -4.30
C LYS A 418 1.04 4.33 -4.88
N ASP A 419 1.53 5.25 -4.04
CA ASP A 419 1.98 6.57 -4.47
C ASP A 419 3.15 6.47 -5.46
N GLN A 420 4.07 5.52 -5.25
CA GLN A 420 5.15 5.21 -6.20
C GLN A 420 4.61 4.68 -7.55
N VAL A 421 3.62 3.77 -7.51
CA VAL A 421 2.98 3.26 -8.73
C VAL A 421 2.22 4.37 -9.45
N ASP A 422 1.48 5.22 -8.75
CA ASP A 422 0.74 6.33 -9.34
C ASP A 422 1.71 7.37 -9.96
N ALA A 423 2.84 7.65 -9.30
CA ALA A 423 3.89 8.53 -9.84
C ALA A 423 4.52 7.95 -11.12
N SER A 424 4.86 6.64 -11.12
CA SER A 424 5.43 5.99 -12.30
C SER A 424 4.43 5.91 -13.47
N LEU A 425 3.15 5.66 -13.20
CA LEU A 425 2.10 5.68 -14.20
C LEU A 425 1.88 7.08 -14.80
N LYS A 426 1.99 8.12 -13.98
CA LYS A 426 1.92 9.51 -14.46
C LYS A 426 3.08 9.82 -15.39
N MET A 427 4.30 9.49 -15.00
CA MET A 427 5.51 9.65 -15.85
C MET A 427 5.36 8.90 -17.18
N GLU A 428 4.90 7.65 -17.15
CA GLU A 428 4.73 6.85 -18.37
C GLU A 428 3.64 7.41 -19.29
N ARG A 429 2.57 7.98 -18.74
CA ARG A 429 1.52 8.67 -19.52
C ARG A 429 2.07 9.91 -20.24
N GLU A 430 2.82 10.75 -19.52
CA GLU A 430 3.39 11.96 -20.12
C GLU A 430 4.47 11.61 -21.16
N ARG A 431 5.29 10.60 -20.90
CA ARG A 431 6.23 10.04 -21.86
C ARG A 431 5.53 9.56 -23.14
N ARG A 432 4.40 8.85 -23.01
CA ARG A 432 3.62 8.38 -24.16
C ARG A 432 3.03 9.54 -24.95
N LYS A 433 2.44 10.53 -24.28
CA LYS A 433 1.93 11.75 -24.93
C LYS A 433 3.01 12.48 -25.72
N PHE A 434 4.20 12.60 -25.13
CA PHE A 434 5.35 13.21 -25.83
C PHE A 434 5.69 12.44 -27.10
N ILE A 435 5.81 11.11 -27.04
CA ILE A 435 6.13 10.28 -28.21
C ILE A 435 5.04 10.41 -29.29
N GLU A 436 3.76 10.36 -28.92
CA GLU A 436 2.64 10.51 -29.85
C GLU A 436 2.65 11.90 -30.51
N SER A 437 2.85 12.96 -29.72
CA SER A 437 2.95 14.33 -30.22
C SER A 437 4.15 14.53 -31.17
N LEU A 438 5.27 13.86 -30.85
CA LEU A 438 6.47 13.90 -31.68
C LEU A 438 6.23 13.22 -33.04
N HIS A 439 5.68 11.99 -33.02
CA HIS A 439 5.40 11.25 -34.26
C HIS A 439 4.35 11.91 -35.14
N SER A 440 3.27 12.43 -34.56
CA SER A 440 2.25 13.17 -35.34
C SER A 440 2.83 14.46 -35.93
N GLY A 441 3.54 15.24 -35.10
CA GLY A 441 4.14 16.50 -35.54
C GLY A 441 5.16 16.32 -36.68
N LEU A 442 6.02 15.28 -36.57
CA LEU A 442 7.01 15.01 -37.63
C LEU A 442 6.39 14.51 -38.95
N ARG A 443 5.23 13.84 -38.88
CA ARG A 443 4.51 13.38 -40.08
C ARG A 443 3.93 14.56 -40.89
N ASP A 444 3.42 15.56 -40.16
CA ASP A 444 2.69 16.70 -40.77
C ASP A 444 3.60 17.91 -41.04
N ALA A 445 4.85 17.89 -40.54
CA ALA A 445 5.79 19.00 -40.68
C ALA A 445 6.24 19.23 -42.13
N PRO A 446 6.38 20.50 -42.57
CA PRO A 446 6.98 20.86 -43.86
C PRO A 446 8.41 20.30 -43.98
N ARG A 447 8.83 20.08 -45.23
CA ARG A 447 10.18 19.58 -45.53
C ARG A 447 11.23 20.61 -45.09
N GLY A 448 12.04 20.27 -44.11
CA GLY A 448 13.08 21.12 -43.51
C GLY A 448 12.85 21.55 -42.08
N ASP A 449 11.62 21.51 -41.57
CA ASP A 449 11.29 21.98 -40.21
C ASP A 449 11.19 20.86 -39.17
N GLN A 450 11.43 19.62 -39.59
CA GLN A 450 11.25 18.43 -38.72
C GLN A 450 12.18 18.43 -37.49
N GLU A 451 13.43 18.85 -37.69
CA GLU A 451 14.43 18.95 -36.60
C GLU A 451 14.00 20.01 -35.59
N TRP A 452 13.66 21.18 -36.06
CA TRP A 452 13.22 22.31 -35.28
C TRP A 452 11.96 21.92 -34.45
N LEU A 453 11.01 21.27 -35.11
CA LEU A 453 9.76 20.84 -34.43
C LEU A 453 10.02 19.80 -33.36
N ALA A 454 10.85 18.78 -33.64
CA ALA A 454 11.15 17.71 -32.69
C ALA A 454 11.82 18.23 -31.41
N PHE A 455 12.86 19.08 -31.59
CA PHE A 455 13.59 19.61 -30.45
C PHE A 455 12.80 20.69 -29.70
N ARG A 456 11.96 21.45 -30.39
CA ARG A 456 11.02 22.35 -29.72
C ARG A 456 10.02 21.61 -28.86
N ARG A 457 9.43 20.50 -29.34
CA ARG A 457 8.55 19.65 -28.56
C ARG A 457 9.28 19.02 -27.37
N LEU A 458 10.55 18.66 -27.52
CA LEU A 458 11.38 18.20 -26.41
C LEU A 458 11.51 19.27 -25.32
N LEU A 459 11.84 20.52 -25.69
CA LEU A 459 11.99 21.61 -24.73
C LEU A 459 10.66 21.96 -24.03
N GLU A 460 9.55 21.95 -24.78
CA GLU A 460 8.20 22.14 -24.23
C GLU A 460 7.87 21.02 -23.20
N ALA A 461 8.11 19.74 -23.53
CA ALA A 461 7.88 18.61 -22.62
C ALA A 461 8.78 18.68 -21.38
N LEU A 462 10.04 19.04 -21.53
CA LEU A 462 10.97 19.19 -20.41
C LEU A 462 10.54 20.30 -19.45
N ARG A 463 9.99 21.40 -19.97
CA ARG A 463 9.46 22.49 -19.14
C ARG A 463 8.32 22.04 -18.23
N GLU A 464 7.49 21.09 -18.68
CA GLU A 464 6.38 20.57 -17.90
C GLU A 464 6.80 19.46 -16.90
N LEU A 465 7.82 18.68 -17.25
CA LEU A 465 8.19 17.48 -16.53
C LEU A 465 9.39 17.64 -15.58
N VAL A 466 10.30 18.59 -15.87
CA VAL A 466 11.52 18.81 -15.10
C VAL A 466 11.51 20.25 -14.57
N PRO A 467 11.54 20.49 -13.26
CA PRO A 467 11.65 21.83 -12.71
C PRO A 467 12.95 22.50 -13.20
N GLN A 468 12.82 23.52 -14.02
CA GLN A 468 13.95 24.21 -14.66
C GLN A 468 13.67 25.70 -14.84
N HIS A 469 14.74 26.48 -14.99
CA HIS A 469 14.66 27.91 -15.33
C HIS A 469 14.66 28.08 -16.86
N SER A 470 15.52 27.37 -17.54
CA SER A 470 15.62 27.37 -18.99
C SER A 470 16.25 26.07 -19.50
N SER A 471 16.08 25.83 -20.81
CA SER A 471 16.71 24.70 -21.47
C SER A 471 17.09 25.04 -22.89
N ALA A 472 18.09 24.36 -23.45
CA ALA A 472 18.54 24.55 -24.81
C ALA A 472 18.99 23.23 -25.44
N VAL A 473 18.71 23.07 -26.73
CA VAL A 473 19.28 22.02 -27.58
C VAL A 473 20.27 22.68 -28.55
N SER A 474 21.49 22.17 -28.58
CA SER A 474 22.51 22.60 -29.52
C SER A 474 23.00 21.41 -30.33
N LEU A 475 22.90 21.54 -31.68
CA LEU A 475 23.39 20.57 -32.66
C LEU A 475 24.47 21.23 -33.52
N HIS A 476 25.50 20.47 -33.84
CA HIS A 476 26.57 20.93 -34.71
C HIS A 476 26.83 19.91 -35.81
N ALA A 477 27.02 20.45 -37.06
CA ALA A 477 27.25 19.66 -38.26
C ALA A 477 26.20 18.57 -38.52
N PHE A 478 24.98 18.75 -38.01
CA PHE A 478 23.89 17.83 -38.27
C PHE A 478 23.22 18.19 -39.58
N GLN A 479 23.21 17.24 -40.53
CA GLN A 479 22.74 17.49 -41.91
C GLN A 479 23.38 18.71 -42.58
N GLY A 480 24.62 19.04 -42.20
CA GLY A 480 25.38 20.15 -42.82
C GLY A 480 25.15 21.54 -42.22
N HIS A 481 24.36 21.66 -41.14
CA HIS A 481 24.11 22.95 -40.49
C HIS A 481 24.18 22.83 -38.95
N ASP A 482 24.27 23.99 -38.30
CA ASP A 482 24.24 24.10 -36.83
C ASP A 482 22.87 24.62 -36.41
N LEU A 483 22.31 24.07 -35.32
CA LEU A 483 21.03 24.43 -34.73
C LEU A 483 21.17 24.75 -33.24
N LEU A 484 20.61 25.87 -32.80
CA LEU A 484 20.46 26.22 -31.40
C LEU A 484 19.01 26.61 -31.11
N LEU A 485 18.33 25.84 -30.26
CA LEU A 485 16.98 26.12 -29.80
C LEU A 485 16.98 26.29 -28.28
N CYS A 486 16.26 27.30 -27.79
CA CYS A 486 16.19 27.64 -26.37
C CYS A 486 14.75 27.85 -25.94
N GLU A 487 14.47 27.46 -24.71
CA GLU A 487 13.20 27.72 -24.04
C GLU A 487 13.47 28.27 -22.63
N PRO A 488 13.04 29.51 -22.30
CA PRO A 488 12.42 30.50 -23.21
C PRO A 488 13.40 31.07 -24.24
N THR A 489 12.88 31.58 -25.31
CA THR A 489 13.71 32.16 -26.43
C THR A 489 14.54 33.36 -26.02
N THR A 490 14.15 34.04 -24.93
CA THR A 490 14.83 35.21 -24.37
C THR A 490 16.27 34.97 -23.93
N VAL A 491 16.61 33.72 -23.57
CA VAL A 491 17.95 33.32 -23.09
C VAL A 491 18.88 32.81 -24.19
N SER A 492 18.50 32.99 -25.48
CA SER A 492 19.25 32.44 -26.61
C SER A 492 20.67 33.01 -26.74
N GLU A 493 20.89 34.27 -26.37
CA GLU A 493 22.20 34.91 -26.42
C GLU A 493 23.15 34.38 -25.33
N ASP A 494 22.59 34.13 -24.11
CA ASP A 494 23.35 33.53 -23.00
C ASP A 494 23.84 32.14 -23.39
N TYR A 495 22.97 31.33 -23.98
CA TYR A 495 23.34 29.98 -24.43
C TYR A 495 24.32 30.00 -25.61
N ARG A 496 24.19 30.99 -26.53
CA ARG A 496 25.14 31.14 -27.63
C ARG A 496 26.53 31.46 -27.09
N THR A 497 26.63 32.37 -26.15
CA THR A 497 27.87 32.75 -25.49
C THR A 497 28.46 31.56 -24.73
N LEU A 498 27.66 30.84 -23.96
CA LEU A 498 28.05 29.63 -23.21
C LEU A 498 28.58 28.54 -24.16
N MET A 499 27.88 28.29 -25.25
CA MET A 499 28.28 27.31 -26.28
C MET A 499 29.58 27.66 -26.96
N SER A 500 29.80 28.93 -27.30
CA SER A 500 31.05 29.39 -27.90
C SER A 500 32.23 29.26 -26.95
N ALA A 501 32.06 29.69 -25.69
CA ALA A 501 33.09 29.68 -24.67
C ALA A 501 33.51 28.23 -24.23
N ARG A 502 32.59 27.27 -24.28
CA ARG A 502 32.83 25.90 -23.81
C ARG A 502 32.61 24.81 -24.86
N ARG A 503 32.73 25.15 -26.13
CA ARG A 503 32.47 24.25 -27.27
C ARG A 503 33.25 22.93 -27.18
N GLY A 504 34.52 22.99 -26.80
CA GLY A 504 35.36 21.78 -26.64
C GLY A 504 34.86 20.83 -25.55
N ALA A 505 34.46 21.36 -24.41
CA ALA A 505 33.91 20.59 -23.29
C ALA A 505 32.58 19.93 -23.69
N PHE A 506 31.65 20.64 -24.28
CA PHE A 506 30.37 20.12 -24.73
C PHE A 506 30.50 19.05 -25.82
N LYS A 507 31.43 19.24 -26.75
CA LYS A 507 31.78 18.21 -27.74
C LYS A 507 32.34 16.94 -27.06
N GLY A 508 33.16 17.11 -26.02
CA GLY A 508 33.64 15.98 -25.20
C GLY A 508 32.51 15.23 -24.53
N ILE A 509 31.57 15.93 -23.89
CA ILE A 509 30.39 15.35 -23.24
C ILE A 509 29.50 14.63 -24.25
N SER A 510 29.21 15.25 -25.39
CA SER A 510 28.45 14.62 -26.46
C SER A 510 29.08 13.30 -26.94
N ARG A 511 30.40 13.23 -27.02
CA ARG A 511 31.14 12.02 -27.44
C ARG A 511 31.21 10.94 -26.32
N SER A 512 31.29 11.35 -25.06
CA SER A 512 31.33 10.41 -23.93
C SER A 512 30.00 9.70 -23.72
N GLN A 513 28.91 10.22 -24.24
CA GLN A 513 27.53 9.75 -24.06
C GLN A 513 27.11 9.65 -22.56
N LEU A 514 27.81 10.38 -21.68
CA LEU A 514 27.52 10.42 -20.25
C LEU A 514 26.92 11.78 -19.86
N PRO A 515 25.78 11.83 -19.17
CA PRO A 515 25.23 13.06 -18.61
C PRO A 515 26.22 13.66 -17.58
N MET A 516 26.34 14.98 -17.57
CA MET A 516 27.19 15.71 -16.64
C MET A 516 26.41 16.86 -15.99
N GLN A 517 26.63 17.08 -14.70
CA GLN A 517 26.16 18.29 -14.03
C GLN A 517 27.31 19.26 -13.85
N LEU A 518 27.11 20.53 -14.26
CA LEU A 518 28.09 21.59 -14.17
C LEU A 518 27.55 22.71 -13.30
N ARG A 519 28.41 23.27 -12.47
CA ARG A 519 28.16 24.51 -11.76
C ARG A 519 28.90 25.64 -12.48
N ILE A 520 28.18 26.69 -12.78
CA ILE A 520 28.75 27.85 -13.44
C ILE A 520 28.41 29.06 -12.57
N ASP A 521 29.47 29.69 -12.04
CA ASP A 521 29.33 30.97 -11.35
C ASP A 521 29.25 32.06 -12.42
N THR A 522 28.21 32.86 -12.42
CA THR A 522 28.16 34.07 -13.26
C THR A 522 29.19 35.05 -12.74
N PRO A 523 30.14 35.50 -13.57
CA PRO A 523 31.08 36.53 -13.11
C PRO A 523 30.29 37.78 -12.72
N ALA A 524 30.58 38.32 -11.53
CA ALA A 524 30.02 39.57 -11.08
C ALA A 524 30.51 40.70 -12.02
N SER A 525 29.76 40.94 -13.08
CA SER A 525 30.09 41.98 -14.08
C SER A 525 29.32 43.28 -13.88
N VAL A 526 28.50 43.41 -12.84
CA VAL A 526 27.78 44.63 -12.47
C VAL A 526 27.85 44.79 -10.95
N GLU A 527 28.39 45.93 -10.49
CA GLU A 527 28.37 46.32 -9.11
C GLU A 527 26.95 46.34 -8.57
N GLY A 528 26.66 45.50 -7.54
CA GLY A 528 25.38 45.43 -6.88
C GLY A 528 24.54 44.14 -7.15
N VAL A 529 24.93 43.22 -8.01
CA VAL A 529 24.24 41.96 -8.25
C VAL A 529 25.00 40.84 -7.54
N THR A 530 24.36 40.20 -6.57
CA THR A 530 24.87 38.96 -5.94
C THR A 530 25.05 37.87 -7.00
N PRO A 531 26.21 37.19 -7.08
CA PRO A 531 26.42 36.11 -8.06
C PRO A 531 25.39 35.01 -7.79
N GLU A 532 24.47 34.82 -8.75
CA GLU A 532 23.53 33.70 -8.71
C GLU A 532 24.22 32.42 -9.17
N LEU A 533 24.27 31.45 -8.27
CA LEU A 533 24.76 30.12 -8.61
C LEU A 533 23.80 29.46 -9.59
N GLN A 534 24.33 29.06 -10.74
CA GLN A 534 23.57 28.39 -11.79
C GLN A 534 24.04 26.94 -11.91
N GLN A 535 23.09 26.02 -11.89
CA GLN A 535 23.35 24.60 -12.14
C GLN A 535 22.87 24.22 -13.54
N PHE A 536 23.74 23.53 -14.26
CA PHE A 536 23.45 23.00 -15.59
C PHE A 536 23.52 21.48 -15.57
N ALA A 537 22.50 20.83 -16.11
CA ALA A 537 22.59 19.44 -16.56
C ALA A 537 22.89 19.46 -18.06
N VAL A 538 23.95 18.78 -18.46
CA VAL A 538 24.38 18.63 -19.85
C VAL A 538 24.18 17.17 -20.25
N LEU A 539 23.26 16.92 -21.17
CA LEU A 539 22.92 15.58 -21.62
C LEU A 539 23.35 15.41 -23.08
N PRO A 540 24.11 14.38 -23.40
CA PRO A 540 24.54 14.09 -24.76
C PRO A 540 23.34 13.69 -25.64
N LEU A 541 23.32 14.18 -26.88
CA LEU A 541 22.40 13.70 -27.90
C LEU A 541 23.08 12.60 -28.71
N PRO A 542 22.44 11.44 -28.94
CA PRO A 542 23.05 10.30 -29.63
C PRO A 542 23.09 10.53 -31.13
N LEU A 543 24.10 11.27 -31.57
CA LEU A 543 24.38 11.57 -32.98
C LEU A 543 25.65 10.86 -33.44
N THR A 544 25.69 10.48 -34.73
CA THR A 544 26.87 9.88 -35.37
C THR A 544 27.84 10.95 -35.91
N ALA A 545 29.15 10.72 -35.75
CA ALA A 545 30.16 11.62 -36.28
C ALA A 545 29.99 11.84 -37.81
N PRO A 546 30.24 13.05 -38.30
CA PRO A 546 30.86 14.21 -37.67
C PRO A 546 29.91 15.04 -36.78
N ALA A 547 28.60 14.83 -36.85
CA ALA A 547 27.63 15.54 -36.04
C ALA A 547 27.80 15.30 -34.56
N TRP A 548 27.46 16.30 -33.74
CA TRP A 548 27.40 16.18 -32.28
C TRP A 548 26.38 17.18 -31.72
N GLY A 549 25.85 16.88 -30.53
CA GLY A 549 24.88 17.76 -29.92
C GLY A 549 24.70 17.49 -28.43
N VAL A 550 24.18 18.50 -27.74
CA VAL A 550 23.87 18.44 -26.31
C VAL A 550 22.53 19.09 -26.01
N LEU A 551 21.83 18.54 -25.03
CA LEU A 551 20.73 19.17 -24.35
C LEU A 551 21.27 19.78 -23.05
N LEU A 552 21.00 21.06 -22.84
CA LEU A 552 21.35 21.82 -21.66
C LEU A 552 20.07 22.14 -20.88
N ILE A 553 20.05 21.88 -19.57
CA ILE A 553 18.95 22.24 -18.68
C ILE A 553 19.53 23.07 -17.55
N GLN A 554 18.99 24.26 -17.31
CA GLN A 554 19.46 25.20 -16.30
C GLN A 554 18.48 25.31 -15.14
N ARG A 555 19.01 25.29 -13.93
CA ARG A 555 18.28 25.56 -12.68
C ARG A 555 19.00 26.66 -11.89
N ARG A 556 18.25 27.59 -11.32
CA ARG A 556 18.79 28.60 -10.38
C ARG A 556 18.84 28.02 -8.98
N GLY A 557 19.85 28.38 -8.19
CA GLY A 557 20.02 27.99 -6.80
C GLY A 557 20.91 26.77 -6.60
N TRP A 558 20.87 26.21 -5.37
CA TRP A 558 21.78 25.15 -4.90
C TRP A 558 21.31 23.71 -5.17
N GLN A 559 20.06 23.56 -5.60
CA GLN A 559 19.45 22.25 -5.77
C GLN A 559 19.95 21.55 -7.03
N ALA A 560 20.70 20.48 -6.87
CA ALA A 560 21.15 19.64 -7.98
C ALA A 560 19.94 18.94 -8.65
N PHE A 561 20.11 18.55 -9.89
CA PHE A 561 19.14 17.68 -10.57
C PHE A 561 19.17 16.30 -9.95
N ASP A 562 17.99 15.74 -9.68
CA ASP A 562 17.85 14.38 -9.17
C ASP A 562 18.19 13.35 -10.27
N HIS A 563 18.54 12.16 -9.86
CA HIS A 563 18.86 11.07 -10.78
C HIS A 563 17.68 10.77 -11.72
N ASP A 564 16.47 10.72 -11.18
CA ASP A 564 15.26 10.41 -11.95
C ASP A 564 14.93 11.51 -12.98
N GLU A 565 15.16 12.78 -12.62
CA GLU A 565 15.03 13.92 -13.52
C GLU A 565 16.00 13.83 -14.71
N LEU A 566 17.25 13.46 -14.44
CA LEU A 566 18.28 13.30 -15.48
C LEU A 566 17.99 12.11 -16.40
N VAL A 567 17.55 11.00 -15.83
CA VAL A 567 17.17 9.81 -16.61
C VAL A 567 15.98 10.10 -17.51
N LEU A 568 14.97 10.80 -17.00
CA LEU A 568 13.81 11.21 -17.78
C LEU A 568 14.21 12.15 -18.94
N ALA A 569 14.99 13.19 -18.64
CA ALA A 569 15.45 14.14 -19.64
C ALA A 569 16.29 13.46 -20.73
N ALA A 570 17.17 12.53 -20.34
CA ALA A 570 17.99 11.76 -21.27
C ALA A 570 17.12 10.85 -22.18
N ASP A 571 16.12 10.17 -21.61
CA ASP A 571 15.20 9.31 -22.39
C ASP A 571 14.40 10.13 -23.42
N LEU A 572 13.85 11.28 -23.02
CA LEU A 572 13.11 12.16 -23.93
C LEU A 572 14.03 12.71 -25.02
N ALA A 573 15.24 13.15 -24.68
CA ALA A 573 16.22 13.63 -25.61
C ALA A 573 16.65 12.55 -26.63
N GLN A 574 16.88 11.33 -26.16
CA GLN A 574 17.19 10.19 -27.00
C GLN A 574 16.07 9.88 -28.00
N LYS A 575 14.80 9.94 -27.56
CA LYS A 575 13.64 9.67 -28.41
C LYS A 575 13.44 10.77 -29.44
N ALA A 576 13.59 12.03 -29.05
CA ALA A 576 13.53 13.15 -29.99
C ALA A 576 14.64 13.03 -31.06
N THR A 577 15.87 12.78 -30.63
CA THR A 577 17.01 12.64 -31.56
C THR A 577 16.82 11.46 -32.51
N LYS A 578 16.38 10.29 -31.95
CA LYS A 578 16.11 9.11 -32.78
C LYS A 578 15.02 9.39 -33.82
N ALA A 579 13.92 10.04 -33.43
CA ALA A 579 12.83 10.34 -34.35
C ALA A 579 13.28 11.26 -35.52
N VAL A 580 14.15 12.23 -35.23
CA VAL A 580 14.74 13.11 -36.26
C VAL A 580 15.66 12.33 -37.19
N VAL A 581 16.53 11.48 -36.62
CA VAL A 581 17.47 10.66 -37.44
C VAL A 581 16.69 9.65 -38.28
N ASP A 582 15.66 8.99 -37.73
CA ASP A 582 14.85 8.06 -38.50
C ASP A 582 14.09 8.77 -39.66
N ALA A 583 13.54 9.96 -39.39
CA ALA A 583 12.89 10.76 -40.41
C ALA A 583 13.86 11.21 -41.54
N ALA A 584 15.10 11.54 -41.18
CA ALA A 584 16.14 11.86 -42.15
C ALA A 584 16.54 10.67 -43.00
N ASN A 585 16.71 9.49 -42.37
CA ASN A 585 17.03 8.23 -43.05
C ASN A 585 15.91 7.80 -44.00
N ASP A 586 14.66 7.86 -43.54
CA ASP A 586 13.48 7.56 -44.38
C ASP A 586 13.42 8.46 -45.61
N ARG A 587 13.82 9.73 -45.46
CA ARG A 587 13.87 10.67 -46.55
C ARG A 587 14.98 10.31 -47.56
N ALA A 588 16.17 9.97 -47.07
CA ALA A 588 17.27 9.53 -47.90
C ALA A 588 16.90 8.28 -48.72
N LEU A 589 16.32 7.27 -48.03
CA LEU A 589 15.85 6.04 -48.67
C LEU A 589 14.76 6.27 -49.73
N ARG A 590 13.86 7.24 -49.51
CA ARG A 590 12.84 7.64 -50.51
C ARG A 590 13.44 8.31 -51.71
N LEU A 591 14.43 9.18 -51.53
CA LEU A 591 15.14 9.84 -52.63
C LEU A 591 15.88 8.81 -53.48
N ASP A 592 16.60 7.87 -52.85
CA ASP A 592 17.28 6.80 -53.55
C ASP A 592 16.32 5.88 -54.32
N ALA A 593 15.11 5.67 -53.79
CA ALA A 593 14.07 4.86 -54.42
C ALA A 593 13.33 5.57 -55.57
N GLU A 594 13.43 6.90 -55.68
CA GLU A 594 12.72 7.73 -56.66
C GLU A 594 13.61 8.25 -57.81
N LEU A 595 14.92 8.33 -57.61
CA LEU A 595 15.87 8.85 -58.58
C LEU A 595 16.73 7.76 -59.20
N ASP A 596 17.24 8.01 -60.38
CA ASP A 596 18.29 7.21 -61.03
C ASP A 596 19.66 7.65 -60.51
N SER A 597 20.44 6.69 -60.03
CA SER A 597 21.71 6.96 -59.33
C SER A 597 22.80 7.61 -60.24
N LEU A 598 22.75 7.38 -61.56
CA LEU A 598 23.72 7.92 -62.48
C LEU A 598 23.40 9.36 -62.89
N THR A 599 22.12 9.63 -63.19
CA THR A 599 21.70 10.86 -63.83
C THR A 599 20.99 11.83 -62.88
N GLY A 600 20.55 11.36 -61.73
CA GLY A 600 19.73 12.14 -60.77
C GLY A 600 18.35 12.52 -61.35
N ALA A 601 17.94 11.95 -62.47
CA ALA A 601 16.60 12.05 -63.03
C ALA A 601 15.61 11.15 -62.23
N PHE A 602 14.31 11.38 -62.35
CA PHE A 602 13.36 10.40 -61.82
C PHE A 602 13.59 9.03 -62.45
N ASN A 603 13.56 7.97 -61.65
CA ASN A 603 13.58 6.61 -62.21
C ASN A 603 12.22 6.28 -62.85
N ARG A 604 12.18 5.21 -63.65
CA ARG A 604 10.99 4.77 -64.40
C ARG A 604 9.76 4.68 -63.50
N ARG A 605 9.88 4.05 -62.32
CA ARG A 605 8.75 3.84 -61.38
C ARG A 605 8.16 5.20 -60.93
N LYS A 606 9.00 6.16 -60.60
CA LYS A 606 8.56 7.48 -60.18
C LYS A 606 7.95 8.24 -61.33
N MET A 607 8.54 8.14 -62.53
CA MET A 607 8.05 8.81 -63.72
C MET A 607 6.69 8.30 -64.14
N ASP A 608 6.44 6.96 -64.11
CA ASP A 608 5.14 6.36 -64.38
C ASP A 608 4.04 6.87 -63.43
N SER A 609 4.36 6.98 -62.13
CA SER A 609 3.46 7.51 -61.12
C SER A 609 3.12 9.00 -61.40
N ARG A 610 4.13 9.80 -61.80
CA ARG A 610 3.95 11.21 -62.13
C ARG A 610 3.13 11.38 -63.41
N LEU A 611 3.43 10.63 -64.46
CA LEU A 611 2.67 10.61 -65.70
C LEU A 611 1.17 10.33 -65.44
N THR A 612 0.88 9.30 -64.64
CA THR A 612 -0.51 8.96 -64.28
C THR A 612 -1.19 10.12 -63.54
N THR A 613 -0.51 10.76 -62.62
CA THR A 613 -1.06 11.87 -61.82
C THR A 613 -1.38 13.08 -62.69
N TYR A 614 -0.41 13.52 -63.51
CA TYR A 614 -0.59 14.70 -64.38
C TYR A 614 -1.57 14.45 -65.51
N PHE A 615 -1.63 13.22 -66.01
CA PHE A 615 -2.65 12.84 -67.02
C PHE A 615 -4.05 13.04 -66.43
N LYS A 616 -4.33 12.52 -65.24
CA LYS A 616 -5.61 12.70 -64.55
C LYS A 616 -5.93 14.17 -64.30
N GLN A 617 -4.93 14.97 -63.87
CA GLN A 617 -5.10 16.39 -63.65
C GLN A 617 -5.43 17.14 -64.96
N SER A 618 -4.72 16.79 -66.04
CA SER A 618 -4.94 17.35 -67.36
C SER A 618 -6.34 17.04 -67.90
N VAL A 619 -6.86 15.83 -67.63
CA VAL A 619 -8.24 15.47 -67.99
C VAL A 619 -9.23 16.32 -67.23
N VAL A 620 -9.08 16.45 -65.89
CA VAL A 620 -9.99 17.22 -65.03
C VAL A 620 -9.96 18.70 -65.37
N ARG A 621 -8.76 19.27 -65.56
CA ARG A 621 -8.57 20.71 -65.84
C ARG A 621 -8.78 21.08 -67.30
N ARG A 622 -8.91 20.05 -68.14
CA ARG A 622 -8.99 20.24 -69.63
C ARG A 622 -7.79 20.97 -70.22
N THR A 623 -6.62 20.84 -69.60
CA THR A 623 -5.40 21.47 -70.09
C THR A 623 -4.62 20.51 -71.03
N PRO A 624 -3.79 21.01 -71.94
CA PRO A 624 -2.94 20.18 -72.78
C PRO A 624 -1.87 19.47 -71.88
N LEU A 625 -1.38 18.33 -72.33
CA LEU A 625 -0.27 17.61 -71.73
C LEU A 625 0.54 16.95 -72.85
N ALA A 626 1.82 17.20 -72.89
CA ALA A 626 2.73 16.55 -73.82
C ALA A 626 3.69 15.60 -73.11
N VAL A 627 3.98 14.48 -73.74
CA VAL A 627 4.99 13.50 -73.35
C VAL A 627 5.98 13.32 -74.49
N LEU A 628 7.25 13.34 -74.14
CA LEU A 628 8.34 13.16 -75.11
C LEU A 628 9.19 11.96 -74.65
N PHE A 629 9.56 11.13 -75.62
CA PHE A 629 10.61 10.14 -75.44
C PHE A 629 11.87 10.69 -76.13
N VAL A 630 12.96 10.65 -75.40
CA VAL A 630 14.27 11.10 -75.83
C VAL A 630 15.25 9.95 -75.77
N ASP A 631 15.97 9.66 -76.83
CA ASP A 631 16.94 8.58 -76.88
C ASP A 631 18.24 9.06 -77.44
N ILE A 632 19.37 8.62 -76.91
CA ILE A 632 20.71 9.01 -77.36
C ILE A 632 21.08 8.11 -78.52
N ASP A 633 21.25 8.75 -79.65
CA ASP A 633 21.59 8.03 -80.86
C ASP A 633 23.00 7.44 -80.79
N HIS A 634 23.09 6.15 -81.14
CA HIS A 634 24.35 5.40 -81.20
C HIS A 634 25.09 5.26 -79.88
N LEU A 635 24.39 5.32 -78.73
CA LEU A 635 25.04 5.19 -77.43
C LEU A 635 25.87 3.89 -77.27
N LYS A 636 25.46 2.82 -77.92
CA LYS A 636 26.23 1.54 -77.92
C LYS A 636 27.61 1.77 -78.63
N GLU A 637 27.64 2.42 -79.80
CA GLU A 637 28.89 2.69 -80.51
C GLU A 637 29.78 3.61 -79.69
N ILE A 638 29.20 4.58 -78.99
CA ILE A 638 29.91 5.48 -78.08
C ILE A 638 30.53 4.66 -76.92
N ASN A 639 29.78 3.74 -76.33
CA ASN A 639 30.30 2.83 -75.27
C ASN A 639 31.44 1.95 -75.82
N ASP A 640 31.29 1.43 -77.03
CA ASP A 640 32.29 0.55 -77.63
C ASP A 640 33.59 1.37 -77.98
N THR A 641 33.46 2.63 -78.28
CA THR A 641 34.62 3.53 -78.69
C THR A 641 35.26 4.22 -77.47
N HIS A 642 34.45 4.72 -76.53
CA HIS A 642 34.91 5.56 -75.42
C HIS A 642 34.76 4.89 -74.06
N GLY A 643 34.34 3.59 -74.00
CA GLY A 643 34.10 2.85 -72.80
C GLY A 643 32.77 3.22 -72.08
N HIS A 644 32.32 2.42 -71.12
CA HIS A 644 31.10 2.70 -70.35
C HIS A 644 31.15 4.04 -69.63
N ALA A 645 32.32 4.51 -69.18
CA ALA A 645 32.47 5.82 -68.54
C ALA A 645 32.16 6.95 -69.49
N GLY A 646 32.48 6.78 -70.80
CA GLY A 646 32.12 7.75 -71.87
C GLY A 646 30.60 7.80 -72.09
N GLY A 647 29.94 6.64 -72.17
CA GLY A 647 28.48 6.56 -72.23
C GLY A 647 27.76 7.12 -71.00
N ASP A 648 28.30 6.86 -69.80
CA ASP A 648 27.78 7.45 -68.58
C ASP A 648 27.86 8.98 -68.57
N SER A 649 28.95 9.52 -69.08
CA SER A 649 29.11 10.98 -69.25
C SER A 649 28.10 11.58 -70.28
N CYS A 650 27.74 10.82 -71.30
CA CYS A 650 26.73 11.22 -72.30
C CYS A 650 25.32 11.23 -71.61
N LEU A 651 24.98 10.20 -70.84
CA LEU A 651 23.72 10.13 -70.07
C LEU A 651 23.61 11.27 -69.07
N GLN A 652 24.67 11.59 -68.35
CA GLN A 652 24.72 12.74 -67.46
C GLN A 652 24.57 14.09 -68.16
N ALA A 653 25.22 14.28 -69.32
CA ALA A 653 25.10 15.49 -70.08
C ALA A 653 23.69 15.73 -70.62
N VAL A 654 23.02 14.68 -71.15
CA VAL A 654 21.62 14.76 -71.56
C VAL A 654 20.71 15.08 -70.38
N ALA A 655 20.91 14.41 -69.23
CA ALA A 655 20.11 14.64 -68.00
C ALA A 655 20.30 16.09 -67.48
N GLU A 656 21.50 16.62 -67.51
CA GLU A 656 21.79 17.99 -67.09
C GLU A 656 21.12 19.03 -68.05
N THR A 657 21.19 18.77 -69.34
CA THR A 657 20.53 19.63 -70.33
C THR A 657 19.00 19.54 -70.18
N LEU A 658 18.43 18.34 -69.96
CA LEU A 658 17.00 18.16 -69.63
C LEU A 658 16.61 18.94 -68.39
N ARG A 659 17.44 18.91 -67.35
CA ARG A 659 17.19 19.65 -66.11
C ARG A 659 17.10 21.15 -66.32
N LEU A 660 18.00 21.69 -67.18
CA LEU A 660 17.98 23.10 -67.50
C LEU A 660 16.75 23.49 -68.33
N HIS A 661 16.39 22.68 -69.34
CA HIS A 661 15.24 22.94 -70.23
C HIS A 661 13.90 22.71 -69.59
N CYS A 662 13.79 21.67 -68.76
CA CYS A 662 12.56 21.40 -67.97
C CYS A 662 12.31 22.47 -66.90
N GLY A 663 13.35 22.92 -66.18
CA GLY A 663 13.24 23.97 -65.17
C GLY A 663 11.98 23.83 -64.30
N THR A 664 11.08 24.82 -64.36
CA THR A 664 9.77 24.78 -63.67
C THR A 664 8.62 24.32 -64.57
N VAL A 665 8.87 24.15 -65.91
CA VAL A 665 7.80 23.89 -66.88
C VAL A 665 7.53 22.41 -67.14
N GLY A 666 8.44 21.50 -66.73
CA GLY A 666 8.31 20.08 -66.97
C GLY A 666 9.05 19.22 -65.96
N ILE A 667 8.88 17.94 -66.06
CA ILE A 667 9.64 16.91 -65.30
C ILE A 667 10.17 15.87 -66.28
N PHE A 668 11.29 15.26 -65.91
CA PHE A 668 11.88 14.22 -66.72
C PHE A 668 12.39 13.05 -65.85
N GLY A 669 12.51 11.90 -66.45
CA GLY A 669 13.02 10.69 -65.83
C GLY A 669 13.75 9.80 -66.81
N ARG A 670 14.69 9.00 -66.35
CA ARG A 670 15.34 7.95 -67.11
C ARG A 670 14.46 6.71 -67.15
N TYR A 671 14.03 6.32 -68.35
CA TYR A 671 13.01 5.30 -68.56
C TYR A 671 13.60 3.95 -68.94
N GLY A 672 14.74 3.97 -69.66
CA GLY A 672 15.51 2.82 -70.08
C GLY A 672 17.02 3.07 -69.97
N GLY A 673 17.83 2.22 -70.60
CA GLY A 673 19.28 2.36 -70.59
C GLY A 673 19.79 3.71 -71.19
N ASP A 674 19.26 4.09 -72.37
CA ASP A 674 19.56 5.26 -73.14
C ASP A 674 18.36 6.20 -73.32
N GLU A 675 17.21 5.82 -72.72
CA GLU A 675 15.93 6.52 -72.92
C GLU A 675 15.58 7.42 -71.76
N PHE A 676 15.17 8.65 -72.07
CA PHE A 676 14.55 9.58 -71.11
C PHE A 676 13.13 9.89 -71.52
N VAL A 677 12.27 10.08 -70.56
CA VAL A 677 10.88 10.53 -70.72
C VAL A 677 10.76 11.94 -70.15
N VAL A 678 10.24 12.86 -70.92
CA VAL A 678 9.91 14.20 -70.46
C VAL A 678 8.42 14.40 -70.49
N MET A 679 7.88 15.04 -69.46
CA MET A 679 6.48 15.41 -69.38
C MET A 679 6.36 16.94 -69.26
N LEU A 680 5.61 17.55 -70.14
CA LEU A 680 5.37 18.97 -70.21
C LEU A 680 3.88 19.26 -69.97
N PRO A 681 3.48 19.64 -68.76
CA PRO A 681 2.12 20.12 -68.52
C PRO A 681 1.86 21.44 -69.26
N ASP A 682 0.61 21.64 -69.70
CA ASP A 682 0.09 22.82 -70.36
C ASP A 682 0.71 23.09 -71.69
N PHE A 683 1.43 22.11 -72.29
CA PHE A 683 2.03 22.23 -73.65
C PHE A 683 1.13 21.56 -74.70
N ASP A 684 0.74 22.32 -75.68
CA ASP A 684 0.07 21.78 -76.88
C ASP A 684 1.08 21.13 -77.87
N PRO A 685 0.65 20.42 -78.88
CA PRO A 685 1.56 19.73 -79.85
C PRO A 685 2.63 20.59 -80.46
N GLU A 686 2.29 21.83 -80.82
CA GLU A 686 3.23 22.75 -81.51
C GLU A 686 4.28 23.28 -80.51
N HIS A 687 3.86 23.67 -79.32
CA HIS A 687 4.78 24.13 -78.32
C HIS A 687 5.70 23.00 -77.81
N ALA A 688 5.17 21.78 -77.66
CA ALA A 688 5.97 20.63 -77.27
C ALA A 688 7.02 20.27 -78.36
N SER A 689 6.64 20.33 -79.64
CA SER A 689 7.57 20.05 -80.71
C SER A 689 8.65 21.11 -80.81
N ARG A 690 8.33 22.39 -80.61
CA ARG A 690 9.32 23.48 -80.56
C ARG A 690 10.28 23.29 -79.36
N TRP A 691 9.76 22.99 -78.26
CA TRP A 691 10.58 22.71 -77.08
C TRP A 691 11.55 21.54 -77.34
N ALA A 692 11.05 20.46 -77.93
CA ALA A 692 11.84 19.27 -78.26
C ALA A 692 12.96 19.61 -79.26
N GLU A 693 12.66 20.40 -80.28
CA GLU A 693 13.68 20.86 -81.31
C GLU A 693 14.73 21.79 -80.68
N THR A 694 14.30 22.69 -79.75
CA THR A 694 15.23 23.55 -79.03
C THR A 694 16.19 22.71 -78.17
N PHE A 695 15.63 21.74 -77.43
CA PHE A 695 16.44 20.83 -76.65
C PHE A 695 17.40 20.00 -77.53
N ARG A 696 16.92 19.40 -78.65
CA ARG A 696 17.75 18.64 -79.60
C ARG A 696 18.90 19.48 -80.12
N ALA A 697 18.60 20.68 -80.57
CA ALA A 697 19.58 21.60 -81.10
C ALA A 697 20.66 22.01 -80.09
N ASP A 698 20.24 22.18 -78.81
CA ASP A 698 21.19 22.51 -77.74
C ASP A 698 22.14 21.32 -77.41
N ILE A 699 21.62 20.09 -77.41
CA ILE A 699 22.46 18.91 -77.27
C ILE A 699 23.42 18.72 -78.42
N THR A 700 22.92 18.85 -79.69
CA THR A 700 23.74 18.67 -80.88
C THR A 700 24.74 19.82 -81.10
N GLY A 701 24.43 21.01 -80.57
CA GLY A 701 25.29 22.19 -80.66
C GLY A 701 26.45 22.21 -79.64
N ARG A 702 26.52 21.27 -78.70
CA ARG A 702 27.56 21.26 -77.68
C ARG A 702 28.57 20.12 -77.91
N ASP A 703 29.83 20.45 -77.82
CA ASP A 703 30.90 19.45 -77.79
C ASP A 703 31.11 18.97 -76.38
N LEU A 704 30.88 17.66 -76.13
CA LEU A 704 31.10 16.98 -74.83
C LEU A 704 32.56 16.54 -74.73
N ALA A 705 33.30 17.10 -73.80
CA ALA A 705 34.66 16.67 -73.48
C ALA A 705 34.67 15.35 -72.73
N LEU A 706 35.23 14.32 -73.32
CA LEU A 706 35.47 13.01 -72.72
C LEU A 706 36.96 12.81 -72.45
N PRO A 707 37.37 11.95 -71.52
CA PRO A 707 38.80 11.64 -71.34
C PRO A 707 39.53 11.15 -72.60
N SER A 708 38.75 10.53 -73.50
CA SER A 708 39.22 9.98 -74.80
C SER A 708 39.10 10.90 -75.98
N GLY A 709 38.65 12.14 -75.85
CA GLY A 709 38.46 13.09 -76.90
C GLY A 709 37.14 13.87 -76.74
N THR A 710 36.82 14.66 -77.84
CA THR A 710 35.56 15.42 -77.84
C THR A 710 34.51 14.70 -78.65
N LEU A 711 33.32 14.61 -78.18
CA LEU A 711 32.19 13.95 -78.84
C LEU A 711 31.03 14.94 -79.04
N ARG A 712 30.36 14.88 -80.17
CA ARG A 712 29.09 15.56 -80.38
C ARG A 712 27.95 14.57 -80.24
N LEU A 713 27.00 14.90 -79.38
CA LEU A 713 25.85 14.04 -79.09
C LEU A 713 24.70 14.33 -80.04
N HIS A 714 24.04 13.30 -80.49
CA HIS A 714 22.77 13.35 -81.18
C HIS A 714 21.68 12.66 -80.47
N VAL A 715 20.47 13.16 -80.55
CA VAL A 715 19.29 12.58 -79.87
C VAL A 715 18.11 12.52 -80.83
N SER A 716 17.39 11.42 -80.79
CA SER A 716 16.10 11.27 -81.46
C SER A 716 14.97 11.52 -80.47
N ILE A 717 13.95 12.23 -80.90
CA ILE A 717 12.85 12.60 -79.96
C ILE A 717 11.51 12.34 -80.64
N GLY A 718 10.65 11.60 -79.89
CA GLY A 718 9.25 11.38 -80.25
C GLY A 718 8.33 12.19 -79.29
N VAL A 719 7.47 13.00 -79.91
CA VAL A 719 6.55 13.90 -79.20
C VAL A 719 5.12 13.43 -79.35
N ALA A 720 4.35 13.31 -78.27
CA ALA A 720 2.91 13.10 -78.33
C ALA A 720 2.18 14.02 -77.32
N SER A 721 1.06 14.56 -77.74
CA SER A 721 0.20 15.34 -76.86
C SER A 721 -1.11 14.61 -76.60
N ARG A 722 -1.71 14.83 -75.41
CA ARG A 722 -2.94 14.22 -74.99
C ARG A 722 -4.08 14.60 -75.95
N MET A 723 -4.79 13.57 -76.42
CA MET A 723 -5.99 13.67 -77.21
C MET A 723 -7.25 13.62 -76.36
N LYS A 724 -8.37 14.17 -76.84
CA LYS A 724 -9.64 14.19 -76.09
C LYS A 724 -10.22 12.77 -75.86
N ASN A 725 -9.88 11.82 -76.69
CA ASN A 725 -10.31 10.41 -76.63
C ASN A 725 -9.33 9.49 -75.90
N ASP A 726 -8.22 10.00 -75.35
CA ASP A 726 -7.31 9.19 -74.53
C ASP A 726 -7.99 8.77 -73.23
N SER A 727 -8.19 7.47 -73.04
CA SER A 727 -8.78 6.86 -71.85
C SER A 727 -7.76 6.59 -70.72
N ASP A 728 -6.49 6.41 -71.10
CA ASP A 728 -5.38 6.11 -70.17
C ASP A 728 -4.09 6.81 -70.67
N VAL A 729 -3.22 7.07 -69.71
CA VAL A 729 -1.87 7.65 -69.93
C VAL A 729 -1.02 6.74 -70.85
N LYS A 730 -1.26 5.43 -70.84
CA LYS A 730 -0.54 4.48 -71.67
C LYS A 730 -0.68 4.78 -73.16
N GLN A 731 -1.86 5.17 -73.63
CA GLN A 731 -2.09 5.54 -75.02
C GLN A 731 -1.27 6.73 -75.45
N LEU A 732 -1.10 7.73 -74.54
CA LEU A 732 -0.26 8.90 -74.78
C LEU A 732 1.23 8.51 -74.87
N VAL A 733 1.70 7.68 -73.90
CA VAL A 733 3.07 7.18 -73.85
C VAL A 733 3.41 6.34 -75.06
N GLU A 734 2.54 5.43 -75.50
CA GLU A 734 2.72 4.57 -76.68
C GLU A 734 2.80 5.41 -77.95
N ARG A 735 2.07 6.49 -78.06
CA ARG A 735 2.17 7.39 -79.21
C ARG A 735 3.51 8.15 -79.26
N ALA A 736 4.01 8.58 -78.11
CA ALA A 736 5.33 9.27 -78.07
C ALA A 736 6.44 8.25 -78.35
N ASP A 737 6.36 7.01 -77.88
CA ASP A 737 7.31 5.96 -78.22
C ASP A 737 7.32 5.62 -79.73
N LYS A 738 6.11 5.43 -80.31
CA LYS A 738 6.00 5.24 -81.77
C LYS A 738 6.58 6.42 -82.60
N ALA A 739 6.40 7.63 -82.10
CA ALA A 739 7.00 8.82 -82.78
C ALA A 739 8.51 8.77 -82.64
N LEU A 740 9.09 8.38 -81.52
CA LEU A 740 10.53 8.18 -81.35
C LEU A 740 11.05 7.07 -82.30
N TYR A 741 10.36 5.97 -82.42
CA TYR A 741 10.72 4.92 -83.38
C TYR A 741 10.72 5.44 -84.79
N THR A 742 9.77 6.30 -85.18
CA THR A 742 9.72 6.94 -86.45
C THR A 742 10.92 7.89 -86.67
N ALA A 743 11.28 8.66 -85.62
CA ALA A 743 12.48 9.52 -85.67
C ALA A 743 13.75 8.72 -85.91
N LYS A 744 13.90 7.58 -85.24
CA LYS A 744 15.06 6.68 -85.43
C LYS A 744 15.09 6.05 -86.81
N SER A 745 13.95 5.64 -87.37
CA SER A 745 13.85 5.00 -88.72
C SER A 745 14.05 5.99 -89.86
N MET A 746 13.74 7.27 -89.66
CA MET A 746 13.89 8.34 -90.69
C MET A 746 15.29 8.99 -90.73
N GLY A 747 16.25 8.46 -89.98
CA GLY A 747 17.63 8.92 -90.08
C GLY A 747 18.22 9.48 -88.81
N ARG A 748 17.49 9.39 -87.69
CA ARG A 748 17.91 9.87 -86.36
C ARG A 748 18.10 11.38 -86.26
N ASP A 749 18.64 11.88 -85.12
CA ASP A 749 18.93 13.32 -84.88
C ASP A 749 17.78 14.25 -85.35
N GLN A 750 16.58 13.93 -84.96
CA GLN A 750 15.35 14.62 -85.30
C GLN A 750 14.22 14.47 -84.34
N VAL A 751 13.27 15.38 -84.38
CA VAL A 751 12.03 15.37 -83.66
C VAL A 751 10.90 14.90 -84.55
N GLN A 752 10.15 13.90 -84.10
CA GLN A 752 8.93 13.48 -84.76
C GLN A 752 7.71 13.60 -83.79
N ALA A 753 6.67 14.25 -84.35
CA ALA A 753 5.39 14.37 -83.62
C ALA A 753 4.41 13.28 -84.05
N ALA A 754 3.75 12.66 -83.09
CA ALA A 754 2.66 11.75 -83.36
C ALA A 754 1.51 12.51 -84.09
N ALA A 755 0.97 11.93 -85.13
CA ALA A 755 -0.10 12.56 -85.92
C ALA A 755 -1.32 12.91 -85.03
N SER A 756 -1.72 14.18 -85.03
CA SER A 756 -2.97 14.64 -84.46
C SER A 756 -4.14 14.21 -85.33
N GLN A 757 -5.22 13.69 -84.82
CA GLN A 757 -6.44 13.29 -85.54
C GLN A 757 -7.14 14.49 -86.26
N GLY A 758 -6.41 15.45 -86.74
CA GLY A 758 -6.94 16.60 -87.44
C GLY A 758 -6.55 16.70 -88.95
N ALA A 759 -5.62 15.85 -89.46
CA ALA A 759 -5.01 16.02 -90.80
C ALA A 759 -5.48 14.98 -91.88
N VAL A 760 -6.55 14.26 -91.64
CA VAL A 760 -7.13 13.38 -92.72
C VAL A 760 -8.54 13.90 -93.08
N ARG A 761 -8.60 15.11 -93.62
CA ARG A 761 -9.71 15.58 -94.44
C ARG A 761 -9.15 16.56 -95.42
N GLY A 762 -8.75 16.08 -96.61
CA GLY A 762 -8.37 16.95 -97.69
C GLY A 762 -7.52 16.33 -98.78
N MET A 763 -7.82 15.11 -99.26
CA MET A 763 -7.45 14.64 -100.60
C MET A 763 -8.46 13.57 -101.02
N GLY A 764 -9.58 14.02 -101.47
CA GLY A 764 -10.63 13.28 -102.15
C GLY A 764 -10.93 13.97 -103.47
N THR A 765 -10.49 13.37 -104.49
CA THR A 765 -10.99 13.36 -105.84
C THR A 765 -11.40 14.69 -106.55
N GLY A 766 -10.68 15.07 -107.49
CA GLY A 766 -10.96 15.92 -108.61
C GLY A 766 -9.96 15.63 -109.66
#